data_340939faee42d4d7c7495f5da5018433
#
_entry.id   340939faee42d4d7c7495f5da5018433
#
_cell.length_a   1.000
_cell.length_b   1.000
_cell.length_c   1.000
_cell.angle_alpha   90.00
_cell.angle_beta   90.00
_cell.angle_gamma   90.00
#
_symmetry.space_group_name_H-M   'P 1'
#
loop_
_entity.id
_entity.type
_entity.pdbx_description
1 polymer ?
#
loop_
_entity_poly.entity_id
_entity_poly.type
_entity_poly.pdbx_seq_one_letter_code
_entity_poly.pdbx_strand_id
1 'polypeptide(L)'
;MKYHGTLTLLLILFCCEAAIADEPPAPLEIAADQADYYLAPDGNDEHPGTLEQPFATLSRARNAVRQLKSQPREPGPIVVMLRGGTYRPDLSVVFSDRDSGTDESPIVYMAYPGEQPVISGGRPVTDWKQHEGQIMVAELPQFSNQYYRFRALFLEGQRQIRARHPNVDPAHPWDGGWAFIQETLPAESKTPITLRWEPDVFRRNWANPQHGEVFIVPGLAWISDFMPIAAADVNNRTISVTRKHVPSWSRLLKGNRFRVENLLEELDQPGEWCFNPDTRMLYFWPPTGQLADADVAIPILDRLIEVRSTSGQPVRHIRFDGLTFTQTLTIYPSPIAKHPGYIDCNRPNSAGYSFFMENAEHCRVQRCRFDQVGGDAIRLHGYNAYHQIVQNEIVGAGAQAICLADLDFWPYDFKPIWRGNEERFRSMSSRLPWAIGNVISDNHIHHCGLIDNFGAAIHFHGMNCQDNVISHNLIHDQPHHAIYCSMGFGRNFIEYNDLHTLCLVMADAGGVYHNRWCILEDDEVLGRNSIVRFNRIRDVIGVSPYGHEVEDPASTPSHERIEKPHFTWGIYYDNSPRRAQIYGNLTINNVWGGVFLGGGYAEPADCVVENNIMVESNTYQFDAAMNAESRGNRWVRNIVYYKNPSAALLRARHTNGIAECDYNVYFPASGQPLKVIGMPDESWEKWLELGFDAHSVVADPLFVDADNGDYRLQPASPAFKLGFKAIPFEKIGPRKGGG
;
A
#
# COMPACT_ATOMS: atom_id res chain seq x y z
N MET A 1 15.87 -16.52 -60.44
CA MET A 1 14.56 -15.87 -60.32
C MET A 1 14.37 -15.53 -58.85
N LYS A 2 14.54 -14.26 -58.48
CA LYS A 2 14.36 -13.76 -57.13
C LYS A 2 12.93 -13.27 -57.02
N TYR A 3 12.14 -13.83 -56.11
CA TYR A 3 10.86 -13.23 -55.69
C TYR A 3 11.10 -12.43 -54.40
N HIS A 4 10.97 -11.11 -54.53
CA HIS A 4 10.80 -10.22 -53.38
C HIS A 4 9.29 -10.17 -53.07
N GLY A 5 8.92 -10.73 -51.95
CA GLY A 5 7.59 -10.56 -51.37
C GLY A 5 7.70 -9.57 -50.22
N THR A 6 7.21 -8.37 -50.42
CA THR A 6 7.04 -7.34 -49.38
C THR A 6 5.88 -7.78 -48.48
N LEU A 7 6.18 -8.21 -47.27
CA LEU A 7 5.18 -8.54 -46.24
C LEU A 7 4.78 -7.25 -45.56
N THR A 8 3.65 -6.70 -45.93
CA THR A 8 3.02 -5.59 -45.21
C THR A 8 2.42 -6.16 -43.92
N LEU A 9 3.10 -5.90 -42.82
CA LEU A 9 2.60 -6.27 -41.48
C LEU A 9 1.46 -5.32 -41.11
N LEU A 10 0.23 -5.77 -41.32
CA LEU A 10 -0.95 -5.11 -40.80
C LEU A 10 -0.97 -5.33 -39.27
N LEU A 11 -0.57 -4.32 -38.51
CA LEU A 11 -0.75 -4.26 -37.07
C LEU A 11 -2.26 -4.11 -36.79
N ILE A 12 -2.95 -5.23 -36.65
CA ILE A 12 -4.29 -5.23 -36.07
C ILE A 12 -4.10 -5.05 -34.56
N LEU A 13 -4.18 -3.78 -34.12
CA LEU A 13 -4.44 -3.45 -32.72
C LEU A 13 -5.83 -3.99 -32.35
N PHE A 14 -5.91 -5.23 -31.90
CA PHE A 14 -7.03 -5.65 -31.08
C PHE A 14 -6.94 -4.86 -29.75
N CYS A 15 -7.55 -3.68 -29.72
CA CYS A 15 -8.02 -3.05 -28.50
C CYS A 15 -9.08 -3.99 -27.92
N CYS A 16 -8.65 -4.96 -27.11
CA CYS A 16 -9.55 -5.50 -26.09
C CYS A 16 -9.68 -4.37 -25.04
N GLU A 17 -10.55 -3.41 -25.31
CA GLU A 17 -11.15 -2.59 -24.27
C GLU A 17 -11.90 -3.59 -23.40
N ALA A 18 -11.34 -3.98 -22.26
CA ALA A 18 -12.17 -4.41 -21.16
C ALA A 18 -13.03 -3.17 -20.86
N ALA A 19 -14.25 -3.16 -21.37
CA ALA A 19 -15.20 -2.09 -21.11
C ALA A 19 -15.50 -2.16 -19.60
N ILE A 20 -14.78 -1.32 -18.82
CA ILE A 20 -15.22 -1.04 -17.47
C ILE A 20 -16.56 -0.35 -17.68
N ALA A 21 -17.59 -0.90 -17.06
CA ALA A 21 -18.88 -0.25 -17.06
C ALA A 21 -18.70 1.21 -16.61
N ASP A 22 -19.28 2.16 -17.33
CA ASP A 22 -19.17 3.59 -16.99
C ASP A 22 -19.76 3.91 -15.59
N GLU A 23 -20.50 2.98 -15.01
CA GLU A 23 -21.10 3.08 -13.68
C GLU A 23 -20.57 1.99 -12.74
N PRO A 24 -20.41 2.28 -11.44
CA PRO A 24 -20.12 1.25 -10.46
C PRO A 24 -21.25 0.21 -10.46
N PRO A 25 -20.95 -1.07 -10.14
CA PRO A 25 -21.98 -2.08 -10.07
C PRO A 25 -23.07 -1.65 -9.08
N ALA A 26 -24.33 -1.62 -9.55
CA ALA A 26 -25.45 -1.21 -8.74
C ALA A 26 -25.52 -2.02 -7.43
N PRO A 27 -25.82 -1.38 -6.30
CA PRO A 27 -26.07 -2.08 -5.05
C PRO A 27 -27.28 -3.01 -5.21
N LEU A 28 -27.23 -4.13 -4.50
CA LEU A 28 -28.42 -4.96 -4.38
C LEU A 28 -29.37 -4.25 -3.41
N GLU A 29 -30.44 -3.67 -3.91
CA GLU A 29 -31.47 -3.07 -3.07
C GLU A 29 -32.39 -4.17 -2.52
N ILE A 30 -32.28 -4.43 -1.24
CA ILE A 30 -33.10 -5.42 -0.50
C ILE A 30 -33.84 -4.67 0.60
N ALA A 31 -35.16 -4.78 0.60
CA ALA A 31 -35.97 -4.16 1.63
C ALA A 31 -35.72 -4.80 3.01
N ALA A 32 -35.87 -4.02 4.06
CA ALA A 32 -35.56 -4.42 5.43
C ALA A 32 -36.28 -5.66 5.92
N ASP A 33 -37.44 -5.97 5.37
CA ASP A 33 -38.30 -7.12 5.69
C ASP A 33 -38.10 -8.34 4.76
N GLN A 34 -37.14 -8.25 3.82
CA GLN A 34 -36.90 -9.29 2.80
C GLN A 34 -35.68 -10.18 3.12
N ALA A 35 -35.10 -10.09 4.30
CA ALA A 35 -34.02 -10.97 4.68
C ALA A 35 -34.55 -12.34 5.14
N ASP A 36 -33.77 -13.39 4.82
CA ASP A 36 -34.03 -14.74 5.32
C ASP A 36 -33.70 -14.86 6.80
N TYR A 37 -32.69 -14.12 7.27
CA TYR A 37 -32.25 -14.12 8.68
C TYR A 37 -31.77 -12.74 9.13
N TYR A 38 -31.88 -12.51 10.43
CA TYR A 38 -31.42 -11.31 11.12
C TYR A 38 -30.47 -11.64 12.26
N LEU A 39 -29.48 -10.78 12.47
CA LEU A 39 -28.59 -10.79 13.63
C LEU A 39 -28.72 -9.49 14.40
N ALA A 40 -28.58 -9.58 15.73
CA ALA A 40 -28.42 -8.42 16.60
C ALA A 40 -27.37 -8.70 17.69
N PRO A 41 -26.63 -7.69 18.19
CA PRO A 41 -25.64 -7.92 19.27
C PRO A 41 -26.24 -8.50 20.55
N ASP A 42 -27.52 -8.21 20.82
CA ASP A 42 -28.33 -8.72 21.95
C ASP A 42 -29.21 -9.91 21.54
N GLY A 43 -29.01 -10.50 20.38
CA GLY A 43 -29.71 -11.68 19.89
C GLY A 43 -29.38 -12.96 20.69
N ASN A 44 -29.95 -14.08 20.24
CA ASN A 44 -29.67 -15.38 20.81
C ASN A 44 -29.60 -16.46 19.71
N ASP A 45 -28.54 -17.26 19.71
CA ASP A 45 -28.32 -18.30 18.70
C ASP A 45 -29.32 -19.48 18.77
N GLU A 46 -30.12 -19.57 19.84
CA GLU A 46 -31.25 -20.49 19.94
C GLU A 46 -32.53 -19.96 19.28
N HIS A 47 -32.58 -18.68 18.95
CA HIS A 47 -33.71 -18.07 18.26
C HIS A 47 -33.82 -18.54 16.79
N PRO A 48 -34.97 -18.33 16.14
CA PRO A 48 -35.18 -18.70 14.73
C PRO A 48 -34.44 -17.81 13.73
N GLY A 49 -33.94 -16.65 14.15
CA GLY A 49 -33.28 -15.66 13.27
C GLY A 49 -34.24 -14.72 12.56
N THR A 50 -35.47 -14.54 13.08
CA THR A 50 -36.40 -13.51 12.58
C THR A 50 -35.98 -12.11 13.08
N LEU A 51 -36.63 -11.07 12.55
CA LEU A 51 -36.36 -9.69 12.97
C LEU A 51 -36.66 -9.49 14.47
N GLU A 52 -37.71 -10.12 14.99
CA GLU A 52 -38.13 -10.05 16.41
C GLU A 52 -37.30 -10.96 17.32
N GLN A 53 -36.74 -12.02 16.77
CA GLN A 53 -35.95 -13.02 17.48
C GLN A 53 -34.67 -13.31 16.68
N PRO A 54 -33.73 -12.35 16.61
CA PRO A 54 -32.51 -12.47 15.82
C PRO A 54 -31.49 -13.43 16.42
N PHE A 55 -30.58 -13.93 15.59
CA PHE A 55 -29.37 -14.61 16.03
C PHE A 55 -28.41 -13.64 16.73
N ALA A 56 -27.53 -14.16 17.58
CA ALA A 56 -26.44 -13.40 18.19
C ALA A 56 -25.18 -13.38 17.31
N THR A 57 -24.88 -14.48 16.60
CA THR A 57 -23.58 -14.67 15.97
C THR A 57 -23.65 -14.90 14.46
N LEU A 58 -22.66 -14.38 13.75
CA LEU A 58 -22.49 -14.59 12.31
C LEU A 58 -22.25 -16.10 11.99
N SER A 59 -21.61 -16.82 12.89
CA SER A 59 -21.41 -18.28 12.77
C SER A 59 -22.73 -19.05 12.80
N ARG A 60 -23.66 -18.64 13.64
CA ARG A 60 -24.99 -19.23 13.68
C ARG A 60 -25.79 -18.93 12.41
N ALA A 61 -25.77 -17.69 11.96
CA ALA A 61 -26.43 -17.29 10.71
C ALA A 61 -25.86 -18.06 9.50
N ARG A 62 -24.53 -18.16 9.38
CA ARG A 62 -23.89 -18.99 8.34
C ARG A 62 -24.40 -20.44 8.38
N ASN A 63 -24.51 -21.04 9.55
CA ASN A 63 -25.00 -22.40 9.68
C ASN A 63 -26.50 -22.52 9.30
N ALA A 64 -27.31 -21.50 9.60
CA ALA A 64 -28.70 -21.44 9.19
C ALA A 64 -28.82 -21.33 7.65
N VAL A 65 -28.00 -20.53 7.01
CA VAL A 65 -27.91 -20.43 5.53
C VAL A 65 -27.56 -21.79 4.92
N ARG A 66 -26.62 -22.57 5.49
CA ARG A 66 -26.30 -23.92 5.02
C ARG A 66 -27.52 -24.86 5.08
N GLN A 67 -28.30 -24.76 6.14
CA GLN A 67 -29.54 -25.54 6.31
C GLN A 67 -30.61 -25.10 5.27
N LEU A 68 -30.79 -23.80 5.11
CA LEU A 68 -31.74 -23.26 4.14
C LEU A 68 -31.41 -23.68 2.69
N LYS A 69 -30.13 -23.66 2.31
CA LYS A 69 -29.65 -24.11 1.00
C LYS A 69 -29.92 -25.58 0.71
N SER A 70 -30.07 -26.43 1.73
CA SER A 70 -30.37 -27.86 1.55
C SER A 70 -31.86 -28.12 1.28
N GLN A 71 -32.71 -27.09 1.34
CA GLN A 71 -34.14 -27.17 1.11
C GLN A 71 -34.48 -26.71 -0.33
N PRO A 72 -35.51 -27.27 -0.97
CA PRO A 72 -36.01 -26.75 -2.24
C PRO A 72 -36.45 -25.28 -2.09
N ARG A 73 -35.96 -24.42 -2.96
CA ARG A 73 -36.34 -23.00 -3.03
C ARG A 73 -36.25 -22.47 -4.46
N GLU A 74 -37.01 -21.45 -4.75
CA GLU A 74 -36.86 -20.69 -5.98
C GLU A 74 -35.48 -19.97 -6.03
N PRO A 75 -34.89 -19.82 -7.23
CA PRO A 75 -33.65 -19.04 -7.38
C PRO A 75 -33.84 -17.62 -6.88
N GLY A 76 -32.81 -17.13 -6.21
CA GLY A 76 -32.78 -15.78 -5.63
C GLY A 76 -31.75 -15.67 -4.50
N PRO A 77 -31.34 -14.45 -4.11
CA PRO A 77 -30.38 -14.26 -3.06
C PRO A 77 -30.85 -14.86 -1.74
N ILE A 78 -29.90 -15.35 -0.93
CA ILE A 78 -30.12 -15.64 0.49
C ILE A 78 -29.51 -14.51 1.28
N VAL A 79 -30.34 -13.83 2.05
CA VAL A 79 -29.97 -12.57 2.69
C VAL A 79 -29.93 -12.70 4.20
N VAL A 80 -28.83 -12.28 4.77
CA VAL A 80 -28.62 -12.15 6.20
C VAL A 80 -28.39 -10.68 6.53
N MET A 81 -29.28 -10.06 7.30
CA MET A 81 -29.13 -8.67 7.74
C MET A 81 -28.60 -8.58 9.16
N LEU A 82 -27.58 -7.74 9.35
CA LEU A 82 -26.99 -7.44 10.64
C LEU A 82 -27.53 -6.11 11.17
N ARG A 83 -28.10 -6.12 12.36
CA ARG A 83 -28.51 -4.92 13.08
C ARG A 83 -27.29 -4.13 13.58
N GLY A 84 -27.45 -2.85 13.80
CA GLY A 84 -26.41 -1.97 14.32
C GLY A 84 -25.90 -2.38 15.70
N GLY A 85 -24.66 -2.02 15.98
CA GLY A 85 -23.95 -2.33 17.22
C GLY A 85 -22.73 -3.21 17.00
N THR A 86 -22.06 -3.58 18.10
CA THR A 86 -20.75 -4.25 18.02
C THR A 86 -20.85 -5.76 18.25
N TYR A 87 -20.41 -6.51 17.27
CA TYR A 87 -20.25 -7.96 17.31
C TYR A 87 -18.78 -8.28 17.62
N ARG A 88 -18.53 -9.07 18.68
CA ARG A 88 -17.18 -9.50 19.07
C ARG A 88 -17.09 -11.03 18.97
N PRO A 89 -16.81 -11.59 17.80
CA PRO A 89 -16.69 -13.04 17.62
C PRO A 89 -15.51 -13.59 18.45
N ASP A 90 -15.65 -14.77 19.03
CA ASP A 90 -14.56 -15.42 19.78
C ASP A 90 -13.48 -15.98 18.87
N LEU A 91 -13.85 -16.35 17.66
CA LEU A 91 -12.99 -16.89 16.62
C LEU A 91 -13.35 -16.27 15.27
N SER A 92 -12.41 -16.29 14.34
CA SER A 92 -12.66 -15.92 12.94
C SER A 92 -13.85 -16.70 12.38
N VAL A 93 -14.71 -16.01 11.63
CA VAL A 93 -15.84 -16.66 10.94
C VAL A 93 -15.36 -17.17 9.58
N VAL A 94 -15.31 -18.50 9.44
CA VAL A 94 -14.82 -19.16 8.23
C VAL A 94 -15.97 -19.54 7.31
N PHE A 95 -15.96 -19.01 6.09
CA PHE A 95 -16.82 -19.39 4.98
C PHE A 95 -16.07 -20.33 4.05
N SER A 96 -16.61 -21.52 3.81
CA SER A 96 -16.01 -22.55 2.98
C SER A 96 -16.80 -22.76 1.68
N ASP A 97 -16.36 -23.67 0.83
CA ASP A 97 -17.10 -24.08 -0.38
C ASP A 97 -18.56 -24.46 -0.09
N ARG A 98 -18.86 -24.97 1.12
CA ARG A 98 -20.25 -25.27 1.55
C ARG A 98 -21.13 -24.02 1.68
N ASP A 99 -20.51 -22.84 1.82
CA ASP A 99 -21.20 -21.56 1.95
C ASP A 99 -21.40 -20.85 0.60
N SER A 100 -20.89 -21.43 -0.49
CA SER A 100 -20.98 -20.84 -1.82
C SER A 100 -22.42 -20.62 -2.25
N GLY A 101 -22.68 -19.48 -2.88
CA GLY A 101 -23.86 -19.21 -3.69
C GLY A 101 -23.63 -19.58 -5.15
N THR A 102 -24.50 -19.06 -5.99
CA THR A 102 -24.39 -19.03 -7.45
C THR A 102 -24.60 -17.59 -7.94
N ASP A 103 -24.39 -17.32 -9.21
CA ASP A 103 -24.66 -16.00 -9.76
C ASP A 103 -26.13 -15.61 -9.62
N GLU A 104 -27.04 -16.56 -9.87
CA GLU A 104 -28.47 -16.37 -9.74
C GLU A 104 -28.96 -16.37 -8.28
N SER A 105 -28.22 -16.99 -7.37
CA SER A 105 -28.56 -17.15 -5.95
C SER A 105 -27.33 -16.86 -5.06
N PRO A 106 -26.86 -15.61 -5.01
CA PRO A 106 -25.73 -15.23 -4.15
C PRO A 106 -26.13 -15.27 -2.68
N ILE A 107 -25.14 -15.49 -1.80
CA ILE A 107 -25.30 -15.38 -0.36
C ILE A 107 -24.86 -13.98 0.07
N VAL A 108 -25.73 -13.24 0.73
CA VAL A 108 -25.53 -11.83 1.05
C VAL A 108 -25.55 -11.61 2.57
N TYR A 109 -24.46 -11.10 3.12
CA TYR A 109 -24.37 -10.60 4.48
C TYR A 109 -24.30 -9.09 4.44
N MET A 110 -25.31 -8.39 4.95
CA MET A 110 -25.39 -6.94 4.79
C MET A 110 -25.88 -6.23 6.06
N ALA A 111 -25.57 -4.96 6.13
CA ALA A 111 -26.10 -4.08 7.14
C ALA A 111 -27.63 -3.94 7.00
N TYR A 112 -28.34 -3.89 8.11
CA TYR A 112 -29.74 -3.48 8.13
C TYR A 112 -29.83 -2.02 7.66
N PRO A 113 -30.79 -1.67 6.81
CA PRO A 113 -30.88 -0.32 6.25
C PRO A 113 -30.83 0.80 7.29
N GLY A 114 -29.90 1.74 7.11
CA GLY A 114 -29.69 2.86 8.03
C GLY A 114 -28.93 2.53 9.31
N GLU A 115 -28.48 1.30 9.51
CA GLU A 115 -27.72 0.88 10.68
C GLU A 115 -26.26 0.56 10.35
N GLN A 116 -25.39 0.58 11.36
CA GLN A 116 -23.96 0.33 11.23
C GLN A 116 -23.52 -0.83 12.11
N PRO A 117 -23.53 -2.07 11.61
CA PRO A 117 -22.97 -3.21 12.32
C PRO A 117 -21.44 -3.17 12.30
N VAL A 118 -20.83 -3.36 13.47
CA VAL A 118 -19.37 -3.33 13.66
C VAL A 118 -18.89 -4.72 14.09
N ILE A 119 -18.04 -5.33 13.29
CA ILE A 119 -17.38 -6.61 13.62
C ILE A 119 -15.99 -6.27 14.15
N SER A 120 -15.78 -6.51 15.45
CA SER A 120 -14.56 -6.13 16.17
C SER A 120 -13.75 -7.33 16.63
N GLY A 121 -12.43 -7.31 16.37
CA GLY A 121 -11.47 -8.26 16.94
C GLY A 121 -10.98 -7.88 18.34
N GLY A 122 -11.45 -6.75 18.87
CA GLY A 122 -11.11 -6.25 20.19
C GLY A 122 -11.83 -6.97 21.33
N ARG A 123 -11.15 -7.04 22.46
CA ARG A 123 -11.74 -7.47 23.73
C ARG A 123 -11.61 -6.36 24.76
N PRO A 124 -12.68 -6.04 25.50
CA PRO A 124 -12.62 -5.06 26.57
C PRO A 124 -11.57 -5.42 27.61
N VAL A 125 -10.90 -4.42 28.11
CA VAL A 125 -10.00 -4.51 29.28
C VAL A 125 -10.72 -3.87 30.46
N THR A 126 -10.90 -4.65 31.50
CA THR A 126 -11.56 -4.23 32.75
C THR A 126 -10.57 -4.25 33.90
N ASP A 127 -11.07 -4.00 35.13
CA ASP A 127 -10.31 -4.11 36.38
C ASP A 127 -9.07 -3.17 36.44
N TRP A 128 -9.21 -1.99 35.83
CA TRP A 128 -8.20 -0.95 35.88
C TRP A 128 -7.97 -0.46 37.32
N LYS A 129 -6.70 -0.35 37.69
CA LYS A 129 -6.25 0.20 38.99
C LYS A 129 -5.32 1.38 38.72
N GLN A 130 -5.32 2.32 39.64
CA GLN A 130 -4.34 3.40 39.59
C GLN A 130 -2.94 2.83 39.88
N HIS A 131 -1.95 3.21 39.10
CA HIS A 131 -0.54 2.84 39.26
C HIS A 131 0.26 3.99 39.88
N GLU A 132 0.59 4.99 39.07
CA GLU A 132 1.32 6.17 39.49
C GLU A 132 0.80 7.40 38.74
N GLY A 133 0.60 8.52 39.44
CA GLY A 133 0.09 9.76 38.83
C GLY A 133 -1.24 9.52 38.11
N GLN A 134 -1.27 9.72 36.81
CA GLN A 134 -2.43 9.50 35.94
C GLN A 134 -2.40 8.12 35.23
N ILE A 135 -1.35 7.33 35.45
CA ILE A 135 -1.19 6.05 34.79
C ILE A 135 -2.08 5.01 35.47
N MET A 136 -2.88 4.34 34.67
CA MET A 136 -3.72 3.21 35.05
C MET A 136 -3.04 1.90 34.65
N VAL A 137 -3.33 0.81 35.38
CA VAL A 137 -2.77 -0.52 35.10
C VAL A 137 -3.85 -1.59 35.16
N ALA A 138 -3.80 -2.54 34.23
CA ALA A 138 -4.63 -3.73 34.22
C ALA A 138 -3.81 -4.98 33.91
N GLU A 139 -4.18 -6.13 34.47
CA GLU A 139 -3.56 -7.41 34.16
C GLU A 139 -4.23 -8.06 32.94
N LEU A 140 -3.43 -8.61 32.03
CA LEU A 140 -3.90 -9.33 30.83
C LEU A 140 -3.53 -10.82 30.90
N PRO A 141 -4.23 -11.63 31.68
CA PRO A 141 -3.87 -13.03 31.93
C PRO A 141 -3.91 -13.91 30.68
N GLN A 142 -4.72 -13.55 29.68
CA GLN A 142 -4.84 -14.26 28.40
C GLN A 142 -3.57 -14.20 27.53
N PHE A 143 -2.68 -13.24 27.78
CA PHE A 143 -1.40 -13.11 27.06
C PHE A 143 -0.29 -13.85 27.79
N SER A 144 -0.36 -15.17 27.85
CA SER A 144 0.64 -16.01 28.52
C SER A 144 1.88 -16.29 27.68
N ASN A 145 1.94 -15.84 26.43
CA ASN A 145 3.00 -16.23 25.50
C ASN A 145 3.80 -15.02 25.01
N GLN A 146 5.13 -15.07 25.14
CA GLN A 146 6.08 -14.04 24.69
C GLN A 146 6.01 -13.69 23.18
N TYR A 147 5.31 -14.51 22.39
CA TYR A 147 5.20 -14.32 20.94
C TYR A 147 4.24 -13.22 20.51
N TYR A 148 3.33 -12.76 21.39
CA TYR A 148 2.32 -11.78 21.01
C TYR A 148 2.68 -10.39 21.55
N ARG A 149 3.53 -9.67 20.83
CA ARG A 149 3.70 -8.24 21.04
C ARG A 149 2.58 -7.52 20.31
N PHE A 150 1.41 -7.42 20.91
CA PHE A 150 0.34 -6.62 20.33
C PHE A 150 0.75 -5.15 20.27
N ARG A 151 0.31 -4.45 19.22
CA ARG A 151 0.79 -3.10 18.88
C ARG A 151 -0.31 -2.06 18.86
N ALA A 152 -1.47 -2.37 19.39
CA ALA A 152 -2.60 -1.46 19.45
C ALA A 152 -3.36 -1.60 20.77
N LEU A 153 -3.74 -0.48 21.32
CA LEU A 153 -4.72 -0.29 22.35
C LEU A 153 -5.77 0.66 21.80
N PHE A 154 -7.03 0.43 22.09
CA PHE A 154 -8.12 1.29 21.65
C PHE A 154 -8.86 1.86 22.85
N LEU A 155 -9.18 3.15 22.78
CA LEU A 155 -10.08 3.84 23.68
C LEU A 155 -11.23 4.40 22.84
N GLU A 156 -12.47 4.03 23.15
CA GLU A 156 -13.66 4.45 22.38
C GLU A 156 -13.48 4.23 20.86
N GLY A 157 -12.95 3.07 20.50
CA GLY A 157 -12.66 2.71 19.10
C GLY A 157 -11.44 3.37 18.49
N GLN A 158 -10.79 4.34 19.15
CA GLN A 158 -9.63 5.07 18.64
C GLN A 158 -8.32 4.43 19.11
N ARG A 159 -7.41 4.16 18.15
CA ARG A 159 -6.08 3.61 18.45
C ARG A 159 -5.28 4.61 19.27
N GLN A 160 -4.73 4.14 20.39
CA GLN A 160 -3.88 4.90 21.29
C GLN A 160 -2.40 4.75 20.91
N ILE A 161 -1.58 5.70 21.37
CA ILE A 161 -0.16 5.76 21.06
C ILE A 161 0.59 4.77 21.95
N ARG A 162 1.41 3.92 21.36
CA ARG A 162 2.33 3.08 22.13
C ARG A 162 3.45 3.96 22.69
N ALA A 163 3.68 3.89 24.00
CA ALA A 163 4.70 4.71 24.68
C ALA A 163 6.01 4.72 23.90
N ARG A 164 6.49 5.90 23.55
CA ARG A 164 7.61 6.05 22.63
C ARG A 164 8.45 7.28 22.94
N HIS A 165 9.72 7.19 22.56
CA HIS A 165 10.57 8.37 22.57
C HIS A 165 11.45 8.46 21.30
N PRO A 166 11.57 9.60 20.63
CA PRO A 166 10.86 10.87 20.90
C PRO A 166 9.34 10.74 20.71
N ASN A 167 8.60 11.56 21.45
CA ASN A 167 7.15 11.55 21.43
C ASN A 167 6.57 11.93 20.06
N VAL A 168 5.31 11.58 19.81
CA VAL A 168 4.61 12.01 18.60
C VAL A 168 4.52 13.53 18.57
N ASP A 169 4.84 14.13 17.46
CA ASP A 169 4.57 15.53 17.17
C ASP A 169 3.22 15.63 16.42
N PRO A 170 2.14 16.10 17.06
CA PRO A 170 0.83 16.15 16.41
C PRO A 170 0.76 17.10 15.21
N ALA A 171 1.64 18.10 15.16
CA ALA A 171 1.74 19.03 14.03
C ALA A 171 2.49 18.42 12.84
N HIS A 172 3.34 17.42 13.12
CA HIS A 172 4.16 16.72 12.14
C HIS A 172 4.03 15.19 12.31
N PRO A 173 2.85 14.60 12.09
CA PRO A 173 2.57 13.20 12.44
C PRO A 173 3.40 12.18 11.66
N TRP A 174 3.95 12.56 10.51
CA TRP A 174 4.72 11.69 9.63
C TRP A 174 6.25 11.85 9.75
N ASP A 175 6.71 13.09 9.91
CA ASP A 175 8.13 13.46 9.90
C ASP A 175 8.63 14.04 11.23
N GLY A 176 7.75 14.19 12.22
CA GLY A 176 8.08 14.55 13.60
C GLY A 176 8.36 13.36 14.51
N GLY A 177 8.97 13.61 15.66
CA GLY A 177 9.20 12.61 16.70
C GLY A 177 10.20 11.51 16.31
N TRP A 178 11.36 11.89 15.77
CA TRP A 178 12.45 10.99 15.40
C TRP A 178 13.75 11.34 16.12
N ALA A 179 14.48 10.31 16.56
CA ALA A 179 15.89 10.36 16.91
C ALA A 179 16.75 9.93 15.71
N PHE A 180 18.04 10.22 15.75
CA PHE A 180 18.96 9.89 14.67
C PHE A 180 20.17 9.12 15.18
N ILE A 181 20.64 8.19 14.32
CA ILE A 181 21.86 7.42 14.60
C ILE A 181 23.07 8.34 14.46
N GLN A 182 23.83 8.52 15.51
CA GLN A 182 25.13 9.18 15.46
C GLN A 182 26.19 8.27 14.84
N GLU A 183 26.18 7.00 15.22
CA GLU A 183 27.16 6.01 14.79
C GLU A 183 26.60 4.59 14.90
N THR A 184 26.92 3.72 13.95
CA THR A 184 26.72 2.27 14.08
C THR A 184 28.04 1.64 14.44
N LEU A 185 28.12 1.01 15.61
CA LEU A 185 29.36 0.39 16.08
C LEU A 185 29.62 -0.90 15.29
N PRO A 186 30.91 -1.20 14.99
CA PRO A 186 31.26 -2.42 14.29
C PRO A 186 30.73 -3.65 15.03
N ALA A 187 29.97 -4.48 14.34
CA ALA A 187 29.53 -5.76 14.85
C ALA A 187 30.48 -6.86 14.36
N GLU A 188 31.02 -7.64 15.27
CA GLU A 188 31.59 -8.95 14.92
C GLU A 188 30.44 -9.86 14.44
N SER A 189 30.70 -10.80 13.54
CA SER A 189 29.68 -11.60 12.82
C SER A 189 28.67 -12.36 13.70
N LYS A 190 28.83 -12.34 15.02
CA LYS A 190 27.96 -13.02 16.00
C LYS A 190 27.41 -12.11 17.09
N THR A 191 27.80 -10.85 17.12
CA THR A 191 27.32 -9.87 18.13
C THR A 191 26.06 -9.16 17.66
N PRO A 192 25.16 -8.74 18.56
CA PRO A 192 24.07 -7.84 18.24
C PRO A 192 24.57 -6.55 17.59
N ILE A 193 23.80 -6.00 16.68
CA ILE A 193 24.09 -4.69 16.08
C ILE A 193 23.87 -3.63 17.15
N THR A 194 24.85 -2.75 17.32
CA THR A 194 24.78 -1.66 18.31
C THR A 194 24.80 -0.32 17.59
N LEU A 195 23.83 0.52 17.88
CA LEU A 195 23.75 1.90 17.43
C LEU A 195 24.03 2.86 18.60
N ARG A 196 24.67 3.98 18.31
CA ARG A 196 24.84 5.10 19.22
C ARG A 196 23.91 6.23 18.79
N TRP A 197 23.17 6.77 19.75
CA TRP A 197 22.32 7.95 19.49
C TRP A 197 23.05 9.26 19.79
N GLU A 198 22.50 10.36 19.29
CA GLU A 198 23.02 11.71 19.49
C GLU A 198 22.92 12.16 20.96
N PRO A 199 23.77 13.08 21.43
CA PRO A 199 23.74 13.57 22.81
C PRO A 199 22.35 14.07 23.21
N ASP A 200 22.04 13.87 24.51
CA ASP A 200 20.88 14.44 25.21
C ASP A 200 19.48 14.05 24.65
N VAL A 201 19.41 13.16 23.68
CA VAL A 201 18.14 12.66 23.13
C VAL A 201 17.43 11.75 24.13
N PHE A 202 18.09 10.68 24.58
CA PHE A 202 17.56 9.78 25.62
C PHE A 202 18.25 10.04 26.95
N ARG A 203 17.47 10.38 27.96
CA ARG A 203 18.01 10.80 29.30
C ARG A 203 17.59 9.84 30.40
N ARG A 204 16.67 8.93 30.18
CA ARG A 204 16.14 8.00 31.17
C ARG A 204 16.90 6.68 31.15
N ASN A 205 17.13 6.12 32.34
CA ASN A 205 17.63 4.77 32.46
C ASN A 205 16.43 3.80 32.34
N TRP A 206 16.47 2.90 31.41
CA TRP A 206 15.46 1.87 31.24
C TRP A 206 15.81 0.65 32.09
N ALA A 207 14.93 0.32 33.06
CA ALA A 207 15.16 -0.80 33.97
C ALA A 207 15.15 -2.14 33.23
N ASN A 208 14.27 -2.26 32.19
CA ASN A 208 14.11 -3.48 31.40
C ASN A 208 14.08 -3.15 29.90
N PRO A 209 15.20 -2.75 29.30
CA PRO A 209 15.24 -2.33 27.90
C PRO A 209 14.78 -3.43 26.93
N GLN A 210 14.91 -4.71 27.31
CA GLN A 210 14.45 -5.86 26.53
C GLN A 210 12.92 -5.92 26.35
N HIS A 211 12.13 -5.17 27.10
CA HIS A 211 10.69 -5.02 26.87
C HIS A 211 10.38 -4.07 25.70
N GLY A 212 11.33 -3.21 25.38
CA GLY A 212 11.25 -2.25 24.30
C GLY A 212 11.76 -2.77 22.97
N GLU A 213 11.54 -1.96 21.97
CA GLU A 213 12.03 -2.17 20.60
C GLU A 213 12.39 -0.84 19.93
N VAL A 214 13.25 -0.91 18.94
CA VAL A 214 13.59 0.20 18.06
C VAL A 214 12.78 0.07 16.80
N PHE A 215 11.99 1.09 16.47
CA PHE A 215 11.46 1.27 15.12
C PHE A 215 12.42 2.14 14.33
N ILE A 216 12.82 1.69 13.15
CA ILE A 216 13.86 2.33 12.35
C ILE A 216 13.52 2.39 10.87
N VAL A 217 13.96 3.46 10.20
CA VAL A 217 13.95 3.62 8.75
C VAL A 217 15.40 3.57 8.27
N PRO A 218 15.92 2.40 7.88
CA PRO A 218 17.31 2.21 7.53
C PRO A 218 17.61 2.53 6.06
N GLY A 219 18.90 2.58 5.74
CA GLY A 219 19.40 2.62 4.36
C GLY A 219 18.92 3.84 3.60
N LEU A 220 18.20 3.63 2.51
CA LEU A 220 17.69 4.66 1.61
C LEU A 220 16.20 5.01 1.84
N ALA A 221 15.64 4.61 2.98
CA ALA A 221 14.25 4.87 3.38
C ALA A 221 13.16 4.22 2.51
N TRP A 222 13.43 3.11 1.87
CA TRP A 222 12.40 2.35 1.18
C TRP A 222 11.78 1.21 2.00
N ILE A 223 12.31 0.98 3.22
CA ILE A 223 11.78 0.02 4.20
C ILE A 223 11.77 0.62 5.60
N SER A 224 10.98 0.02 6.49
CA SER A 224 11.04 0.21 7.94
C SER A 224 11.14 -1.13 8.67
N ASP A 225 11.60 -1.13 9.91
CA ASP A 225 11.70 -2.35 10.69
C ASP A 225 11.58 -2.10 12.20
N PHE A 226 11.10 -3.12 12.91
CA PHE A 226 11.09 -3.18 14.37
C PHE A 226 12.18 -4.14 14.85
N MET A 227 13.07 -3.65 15.66
CA MET A 227 14.20 -4.42 16.21
C MET A 227 14.07 -4.49 17.73
N PRO A 228 13.80 -5.67 18.33
CA PRO A 228 13.79 -5.80 19.79
C PRO A 228 15.13 -5.39 20.39
N ILE A 229 15.08 -4.65 21.49
CA ILE A 229 16.27 -4.22 22.23
C ILE A 229 16.84 -5.42 22.99
N ALA A 230 18.15 -5.66 22.85
CA ALA A 230 18.88 -6.66 23.62
C ALA A 230 19.50 -6.05 24.88
N ALA A 231 20.02 -4.85 24.76
CA ALA A 231 20.62 -4.08 25.86
C ALA A 231 20.64 -2.59 25.54
N ALA A 232 20.71 -1.76 26.54
CA ALA A 232 20.91 -0.33 26.41
C ALA A 232 21.88 0.17 27.48
N ASP A 233 22.70 1.17 27.14
CA ASP A 233 23.62 1.86 28.04
C ASP A 233 23.46 3.37 27.79
N VAL A 234 22.77 4.03 28.70
CA VAL A 234 22.49 5.47 28.60
C VAL A 234 23.77 6.30 28.77
N ASN A 235 24.73 5.85 29.59
CA ASN A 235 25.99 6.57 29.79
C ASN A 235 26.86 6.57 28.53
N ASN A 236 26.90 5.45 27.81
CA ASN A 236 27.60 5.32 26.54
C ASN A 236 26.72 5.68 25.34
N ARG A 237 25.45 5.98 25.58
CA ARG A 237 24.46 6.33 24.56
C ARG A 237 24.31 5.24 23.51
N THR A 238 24.19 3.96 23.91
CA THR A 238 24.14 2.84 23.00
C THR A 238 22.91 1.96 23.22
N ILE A 239 22.31 1.53 22.11
CA ILE A 239 21.30 0.47 22.06
C ILE A 239 21.84 -0.68 21.23
N SER A 240 21.84 -1.88 21.80
CA SER A 240 22.09 -3.12 21.08
C SER A 240 20.77 -3.80 20.78
N VAL A 241 20.51 -4.12 19.49
CA VAL A 241 19.30 -4.82 19.07
C VAL A 241 19.58 -6.30 18.91
N THR A 242 18.54 -7.14 19.03
CA THR A 242 18.70 -8.61 18.94
C THR A 242 19.15 -9.09 17.57
N ARG A 243 19.02 -8.26 16.53
CA ARG A 243 19.44 -8.57 15.18
C ARG A 243 20.96 -8.60 15.05
N LYS A 244 21.47 -9.61 14.35
CA LYS A 244 22.91 -9.82 14.15
C LYS A 244 23.39 -9.48 12.74
N HIS A 245 22.49 -9.33 11.81
CA HIS A 245 22.81 -9.04 10.41
C HIS A 245 21.73 -8.20 9.76
N VAL A 246 22.14 -7.23 8.97
CA VAL A 246 21.27 -6.49 8.04
C VAL A 246 21.86 -6.63 6.63
N PRO A 247 21.04 -6.81 5.60
CA PRO A 247 21.48 -6.80 4.22
C PRO A 247 22.22 -5.49 3.88
N SER A 248 23.12 -5.54 2.90
CA SER A 248 23.92 -4.38 2.51
C SER A 248 23.08 -3.18 2.08
N TRP A 249 21.91 -3.41 1.55
CA TRP A 249 20.94 -2.42 1.08
C TRP A 249 20.09 -1.81 2.21
N SER A 250 20.09 -2.39 3.41
CA SER A 250 19.38 -1.87 4.60
C SER A 250 20.31 -1.59 5.78
N ARG A 251 21.56 -1.19 5.49
CA ARG A 251 22.52 -0.86 6.53
C ARG A 251 22.01 0.26 7.43
N LEU A 252 22.29 0.13 8.71
CA LEU A 252 22.08 1.21 9.66
C LEU A 252 23.21 2.23 9.49
N LEU A 253 22.87 3.40 8.99
CA LEU A 253 23.83 4.45 8.65
C LEU A 253 23.68 5.64 9.62
N LYS A 254 24.76 6.40 9.79
CA LYS A 254 24.71 7.69 10.48
C LYS A 254 23.59 8.55 9.90
N GLY A 255 22.83 9.18 10.75
CA GLY A 255 21.69 10.01 10.38
C GLY A 255 20.39 9.23 10.15
N ASN A 256 20.40 7.89 10.04
CA ASN A 256 19.15 7.17 9.93
C ASN A 256 18.25 7.44 11.14
N ARG A 257 16.98 7.66 10.87
CA ARG A 257 15.98 8.01 11.89
C ARG A 257 15.38 6.78 12.54
N PHE A 258 15.19 6.87 13.85
CA PHE A 258 14.60 5.81 14.65
C PHE A 258 13.84 6.40 15.86
N ARG A 259 13.09 5.53 16.54
CA ARG A 259 12.49 5.79 17.84
C ARG A 259 12.48 4.52 18.66
N VAL A 260 12.38 4.65 19.97
CA VAL A 260 12.16 3.51 20.85
C VAL A 260 10.69 3.41 21.23
N GLU A 261 10.19 2.21 21.45
CA GLU A 261 8.78 1.98 21.77
C GLU A 261 8.64 0.94 22.90
N ASN A 262 7.52 0.99 23.62
CA ASN A 262 7.10 0.05 24.66
C ASN A 262 8.02 -0.01 25.88
N LEU A 263 8.51 1.12 26.33
CA LEU A 263 9.27 1.25 27.58
C LEU A 263 8.40 2.01 28.59
N LEU A 264 8.32 1.50 29.83
CA LEU A 264 7.49 2.11 30.88
C LEU A 264 7.98 3.50 31.24
N GLU A 265 9.30 3.71 31.24
CA GLU A 265 9.92 4.98 31.53
C GLU A 265 9.66 6.06 30.47
N GLU A 266 9.25 5.64 29.26
CA GLU A 266 8.86 6.55 28.17
C GLU A 266 7.33 6.71 28.05
N LEU A 267 6.55 6.21 29.02
CA LEU A 267 5.13 6.47 29.13
C LEU A 267 4.92 7.79 29.86
N ASP A 268 5.02 8.90 29.15
CA ASP A 268 5.12 10.24 29.74
C ASP A 268 4.14 11.29 29.18
N GLN A 269 3.23 10.85 28.29
CA GLN A 269 2.17 11.69 27.73
C GLN A 269 0.78 11.03 27.81
N PRO A 270 -0.31 11.83 27.93
CA PRO A 270 -1.67 11.35 27.81
C PRO A 270 -1.91 10.65 26.45
N GLY A 271 -2.60 9.52 26.47
CA GLY A 271 -2.87 8.69 25.30
C GLY A 271 -1.80 7.61 25.06
N GLU A 272 -0.73 7.60 25.83
CA GLU A 272 0.29 6.57 25.71
C GLU A 272 0.01 5.33 26.56
N TRP A 273 0.48 4.18 26.04
CA TRP A 273 0.38 2.89 26.73
C TRP A 273 1.62 2.04 26.47
N CYS A 274 1.93 1.14 27.43
CA CYS A 274 2.93 0.10 27.23
C CYS A 274 2.51 -1.21 27.89
N PHE A 275 3.07 -2.33 27.41
CA PHE A 275 2.82 -3.66 27.93
C PHE A 275 4.10 -4.30 28.44
N ASN A 276 4.06 -4.79 29.68
CA ASN A 276 5.14 -5.57 30.27
C ASN A 276 4.86 -7.07 30.04
N PRO A 277 5.65 -7.75 29.19
CA PRO A 277 5.39 -9.16 28.86
C PRO A 277 5.70 -10.13 30.01
N ASP A 278 6.57 -9.77 30.94
CA ASP A 278 6.95 -10.65 32.08
C ASP A 278 5.86 -10.70 33.14
N THR A 279 5.29 -9.54 33.45
CA THR A 279 4.22 -9.42 34.45
C THR A 279 2.83 -9.48 33.86
N ARG A 280 2.70 -9.38 32.54
CA ARG A 280 1.42 -9.26 31.79
C ARG A 280 0.61 -8.03 32.17
N MET A 281 1.27 -6.98 32.62
CA MET A 281 0.64 -5.73 33.02
C MET A 281 0.58 -4.77 31.84
N LEU A 282 -0.60 -4.23 31.56
CA LEU A 282 -0.85 -3.17 30.61
C LEU A 282 -0.93 -1.84 31.36
N TYR A 283 -0.05 -0.90 31.04
CA TYR A 283 -0.03 0.46 31.58
C TYR A 283 -0.59 1.42 30.54
N PHE A 284 -1.44 2.33 30.96
CA PHE A 284 -2.08 3.30 30.10
C PHE A 284 -2.25 4.63 30.81
N TRP A 285 -1.85 5.73 30.17
CA TRP A 285 -2.19 7.08 30.61
C TRP A 285 -3.38 7.59 29.79
N PRO A 286 -4.62 7.48 30.31
CA PRO A 286 -5.81 7.92 29.57
C PRO A 286 -5.76 9.43 29.24
N PRO A 287 -6.17 9.87 28.05
CA PRO A 287 -6.19 11.28 27.70
C PRO A 287 -7.06 12.13 28.63
N THR A 288 -8.12 11.56 29.18
CA THR A 288 -9.07 12.23 30.10
C THR A 288 -8.74 12.00 31.58
N GLY A 289 -7.73 11.19 31.88
CA GLY A 289 -7.37 10.81 33.24
C GLY A 289 -8.31 9.82 33.94
N GLN A 290 -9.43 9.46 33.33
CA GLN A 290 -10.43 8.51 33.88
C GLN A 290 -10.82 7.47 32.84
N LEU A 291 -11.08 6.24 33.30
CA LEU A 291 -11.55 5.09 32.50
C LEU A 291 -12.89 4.53 32.98
N ALA A 292 -13.59 5.22 33.87
CA ALA A 292 -14.90 4.79 34.31
C ALA A 292 -15.85 4.73 33.09
N ASP A 293 -16.42 3.54 32.85
CA ASP A 293 -17.33 3.24 31.75
C ASP A 293 -16.77 3.41 30.32
N ALA A 294 -15.46 3.66 30.15
CA ALA A 294 -14.84 3.79 28.85
C ALA A 294 -14.60 2.41 28.19
N ASP A 295 -14.90 2.28 26.90
CA ASP A 295 -14.57 1.08 26.11
C ASP A 295 -13.07 1.07 25.77
N VAL A 296 -12.28 0.48 26.66
CA VAL A 296 -10.86 0.22 26.40
C VAL A 296 -10.72 -1.20 25.91
N ALA A 297 -10.18 -1.38 24.70
CA ALA A 297 -10.08 -2.70 24.09
C ALA A 297 -8.66 -2.98 23.57
N ILE A 298 -8.27 -4.24 23.63
CA ILE A 298 -7.07 -4.78 22.99
C ILE A 298 -7.45 -5.73 21.87
N PRO A 299 -6.75 -5.74 20.73
CA PRO A 299 -7.02 -6.68 19.67
C PRO A 299 -6.56 -8.09 20.06
N ILE A 300 -7.39 -9.11 19.80
CA ILE A 300 -7.03 -10.50 20.03
C ILE A 300 -7.18 -11.40 18.81
N LEU A 301 -8.02 -11.02 17.84
CA LEU A 301 -8.18 -11.75 16.59
C LEU A 301 -7.35 -11.09 15.50
N ASP A 302 -6.55 -11.88 14.81
CA ASP A 302 -5.81 -11.45 13.62
C ASP A 302 -6.65 -11.48 12.35
N ARG A 303 -7.80 -12.18 12.37
CA ARG A 303 -8.78 -12.26 11.29
C ARG A 303 -10.19 -12.20 11.85
N LEU A 304 -11.09 -11.56 11.11
CA LEU A 304 -12.52 -11.52 11.45
C LEU A 304 -13.31 -12.44 10.53
N ILE A 305 -13.06 -12.31 9.22
CA ILE A 305 -13.69 -13.12 8.18
C ILE A 305 -12.61 -13.87 7.41
N GLU A 306 -12.84 -15.17 7.20
CA GLU A 306 -12.05 -16.00 6.31
C GLU A 306 -12.97 -16.63 5.26
N VAL A 307 -12.79 -16.28 3.99
CA VAL A 307 -13.44 -16.92 2.85
C VAL A 307 -12.43 -17.86 2.22
N ARG A 308 -12.44 -19.14 2.65
CA ARG A 308 -11.42 -20.08 2.18
C ARG A 308 -11.91 -21.51 2.10
N SER A 309 -11.41 -22.24 1.10
CA SER A 309 -11.69 -23.65 0.94
C SER A 309 -10.42 -24.48 0.94
N THR A 310 -10.50 -25.62 1.63
CA THR A 310 -9.47 -26.67 1.64
C THR A 310 -9.88 -27.92 0.87
N SER A 311 -11.11 -27.94 0.31
CA SER A 311 -11.65 -29.10 -0.44
C SER A 311 -11.14 -29.18 -1.87
N GLY A 312 -10.43 -28.15 -2.35
CA GLY A 312 -10.03 -28.00 -3.76
C GLY A 312 -11.08 -27.33 -4.65
N GLN A 313 -12.32 -27.12 -4.14
CA GLN A 313 -13.33 -26.33 -4.83
C GLN A 313 -13.34 -24.91 -4.27
N PRO A 314 -13.26 -23.85 -5.08
CA PRO A 314 -13.27 -22.50 -4.61
C PRO A 314 -14.62 -22.10 -3.97
N VAL A 315 -14.55 -21.19 -3.00
CA VAL A 315 -15.73 -20.51 -2.44
C VAL A 315 -16.26 -19.51 -3.44
N ARG A 316 -17.58 -19.45 -3.67
CA ARG A 316 -18.16 -18.60 -4.73
C ARG A 316 -19.37 -17.80 -4.26
N HIS A 317 -19.54 -16.64 -4.89
CA HIS A 317 -20.76 -15.82 -4.86
C HIS A 317 -21.24 -15.47 -3.45
N ILE A 318 -20.30 -15.11 -2.56
CA ILE A 318 -20.62 -14.52 -1.25
C ILE A 318 -20.42 -13.01 -1.35
N ARG A 319 -21.35 -12.24 -0.80
CA ARG A 319 -21.33 -10.78 -0.79
C ARG A 319 -21.34 -10.27 0.64
N PHE A 320 -20.49 -9.29 0.95
CA PHE A 320 -20.47 -8.54 2.19
C PHE A 320 -20.72 -7.07 1.87
N ASP A 321 -21.71 -6.46 2.51
CA ASP A 321 -22.20 -5.16 2.12
C ASP A 321 -22.52 -4.26 3.33
N GLY A 322 -21.90 -3.07 3.41
CA GLY A 322 -22.18 -2.07 4.42
C GLY A 322 -21.73 -2.41 5.85
N LEU A 323 -20.80 -3.37 6.00
CA LEU A 323 -20.30 -3.81 7.31
C LEU A 323 -19.04 -3.03 7.71
N THR A 324 -18.86 -2.79 9.01
CA THR A 324 -17.61 -2.22 9.55
C THR A 324 -16.76 -3.31 10.19
N PHE A 325 -15.46 -3.31 9.87
CA PHE A 325 -14.45 -4.22 10.44
C PHE A 325 -13.39 -3.40 11.17
N THR A 326 -13.06 -3.77 12.41
CA THR A 326 -12.13 -2.98 13.23
C THR A 326 -11.36 -3.81 14.24
N GLN A 327 -10.35 -3.20 14.85
CA GLN A 327 -9.63 -3.68 16.03
C GLN A 327 -9.05 -5.09 15.87
N THR A 328 -8.42 -5.39 14.74
CA THR A 328 -7.72 -6.66 14.57
C THR A 328 -6.30 -6.61 15.09
N LEU A 329 -5.77 -7.78 15.44
CA LEU A 329 -4.40 -7.95 15.92
C LEU A 329 -3.40 -7.85 14.76
N THR A 330 -2.31 -7.16 14.99
CA THR A 330 -1.10 -7.24 14.15
C THR A 330 -0.06 -8.09 14.85
N ILE A 331 0.46 -9.08 14.18
CA ILE A 331 1.57 -9.90 14.64
C ILE A 331 2.81 -9.48 13.86
N TYR A 332 3.81 -8.93 14.57
CA TYR A 332 5.07 -8.52 13.98
C TYR A 332 6.25 -9.05 14.82
N PRO A 333 7.32 -9.60 14.27
CA PRO A 333 7.41 -10.06 12.87
C PRO A 333 6.43 -11.20 12.61
N SER A 334 6.00 -11.32 11.36
CA SER A 334 5.13 -12.43 10.95
C SER A 334 5.74 -13.77 11.35
N PRO A 335 4.98 -14.69 12.00
CA PRO A 335 5.48 -16.03 12.34
C PRO A 335 5.84 -16.86 11.11
N ILE A 336 5.42 -16.44 9.93
CA ILE A 336 5.76 -17.03 8.63
C ILE A 336 7.15 -16.61 8.16
N ALA A 337 7.74 -15.56 8.71
CA ALA A 337 9.13 -15.19 8.47
C ALA A 337 10.06 -16.30 9.01
N LYS A 338 10.45 -17.25 8.16
CA LYS A 338 11.25 -18.42 8.52
C LYS A 338 12.66 -18.09 9.05
N HIS A 339 13.07 -16.83 9.00
CA HIS A 339 14.36 -16.37 9.51
C HIS A 339 14.18 -15.13 10.37
N PRO A 340 14.17 -15.25 11.71
CA PRO A 340 14.28 -14.10 12.58
C PRO A 340 15.62 -13.40 12.28
N GLY A 341 15.55 -12.19 11.76
CA GLY A 341 16.75 -11.38 11.44
C GLY A 341 16.89 -10.97 9.98
N TYR A 342 15.97 -11.33 9.10
CA TYR A 342 15.91 -10.80 7.74
C TYR A 342 14.82 -9.75 7.63
N ILE A 343 15.18 -8.55 7.19
CA ILE A 343 14.20 -7.62 6.64
C ILE A 343 13.80 -8.22 5.30
N ASP A 344 12.58 -8.70 5.21
CA ASP A 344 12.02 -9.15 3.94
C ASP A 344 11.28 -7.99 3.31
N CYS A 345 12.01 -7.21 2.53
CA CYS A 345 11.49 -6.05 1.81
C CYS A 345 10.38 -6.36 0.79
N ASN A 346 10.12 -7.62 0.54
CA ASN A 346 9.11 -8.06 -0.42
C ASN A 346 7.96 -8.81 0.25
N ARG A 347 7.93 -8.88 1.58
CA ARG A 347 6.84 -9.47 2.34
C ARG A 347 6.23 -8.41 3.25
N PRO A 348 4.90 -8.42 3.38
CA PRO A 348 4.31 -7.75 4.52
C PRO A 348 4.93 -8.35 5.78
N ASN A 349 5.69 -7.52 6.49
CA ASN A 349 6.35 -7.94 7.73
C ASN A 349 5.34 -8.19 8.86
N SER A 350 4.09 -7.75 8.67
CA SER A 350 2.98 -7.95 9.59
C SER A 350 2.12 -9.14 9.16
N ALA A 351 1.71 -9.94 10.12
CA ALA A 351 0.58 -10.86 9.98
C ALA A 351 -0.64 -10.24 10.66
N GLY A 352 -1.81 -10.65 10.19
CA GLY A 352 -3.09 -10.12 10.62
C GLY A 352 -3.83 -9.54 9.42
N TYR A 353 -4.97 -10.13 9.10
CA TYR A 353 -5.74 -9.77 7.93
C TYR A 353 -7.21 -9.70 8.34
N SER A 354 -7.79 -8.53 8.44
CA SER A 354 -9.16 -8.46 8.96
C SER A 354 -10.15 -9.23 8.08
N PHE A 355 -9.95 -9.20 6.77
CA PHE A 355 -10.72 -9.95 5.79
C PHE A 355 -9.78 -10.78 4.89
N PHE A 356 -9.85 -12.09 4.98
CA PHE A 356 -8.95 -13.00 4.30
C PHE A 356 -9.68 -13.87 3.28
N MET A 357 -9.13 -13.97 2.07
CA MET A 357 -9.68 -14.79 0.99
C MET A 357 -8.60 -15.72 0.42
N GLU A 358 -8.92 -17.00 0.27
CA GLU A 358 -8.05 -18.01 -0.32
C GLU A 358 -8.87 -19.08 -1.02
N ASN A 359 -8.49 -19.42 -2.24
CA ASN A 359 -9.23 -20.34 -3.09
C ASN A 359 -10.72 -19.93 -3.19
N ALA A 360 -10.94 -18.72 -3.73
CA ALA A 360 -12.26 -18.12 -3.84
C ALA A 360 -12.47 -17.43 -5.19
N GLU A 361 -13.71 -17.35 -5.64
CA GLU A 361 -14.09 -16.73 -6.90
C GLU A 361 -15.41 -15.96 -6.77
N HIS A 362 -15.58 -14.90 -7.60
CA HIS A 362 -16.84 -14.17 -7.74
C HIS A 362 -17.46 -13.67 -6.43
N CYS A 363 -16.64 -13.42 -5.40
CA CYS A 363 -17.12 -12.82 -4.17
C CYS A 363 -17.08 -11.29 -4.27
N ARG A 364 -17.88 -10.61 -3.43
CA ARG A 364 -17.95 -9.15 -3.41
C ARG A 364 -17.82 -8.62 -2.00
N VAL A 365 -16.99 -7.59 -1.82
CA VAL A 365 -16.89 -6.77 -0.61
C VAL A 365 -17.18 -5.33 -1.03
N GLN A 366 -18.32 -4.80 -0.61
CA GLN A 366 -18.77 -3.49 -1.09
C GLN A 366 -19.34 -2.62 0.04
N ARG A 367 -19.16 -1.31 -0.09
CA ARG A 367 -19.65 -0.29 0.88
C ARG A 367 -19.30 -0.61 2.33
N CYS A 368 -18.29 -1.45 2.53
CA CYS A 368 -17.77 -1.78 3.84
C CYS A 368 -16.78 -0.71 4.32
N ARG A 369 -16.67 -0.58 5.64
CA ARG A 369 -15.67 0.25 6.28
C ARG A 369 -14.64 -0.63 7.00
N PHE A 370 -13.37 -0.44 6.71
CA PHE A 370 -12.26 -1.05 7.45
C PHE A 370 -11.58 0.06 8.23
N ASP A 371 -11.80 0.08 9.54
CA ASP A 371 -11.38 1.16 10.42
C ASP A 371 -10.33 0.67 11.41
N GLN A 372 -9.11 1.21 11.31
CA GLN A 372 -8.02 0.97 12.25
C GLN A 372 -7.74 -0.51 12.52
N VAL A 373 -7.84 -1.34 11.49
CA VAL A 373 -7.45 -2.76 11.56
C VAL A 373 -5.93 -2.89 11.78
N GLY A 374 -5.49 -3.98 12.40
CA GLY A 374 -4.11 -4.12 12.83
C GLY A 374 -3.09 -4.36 11.72
N GLY A 375 -3.44 -5.21 10.77
CA GLY A 375 -2.58 -5.54 9.60
C GLY A 375 -3.20 -5.07 8.30
N ASP A 376 -3.29 -5.97 7.31
CA ASP A 376 -3.98 -5.69 6.05
C ASP A 376 -5.50 -5.65 6.28
N ALA A 377 -6.18 -4.71 5.62
CA ALA A 377 -7.64 -4.69 5.72
C ALA A 377 -8.24 -5.86 4.94
N ILE A 378 -7.87 -6.03 3.67
CA ILE A 378 -8.31 -7.14 2.82
C ILE A 378 -7.09 -7.83 2.22
N ARG A 379 -7.03 -9.17 2.37
CA ARG A 379 -5.98 -9.97 1.76
C ARG A 379 -6.56 -11.06 0.87
N LEU A 380 -6.18 -11.03 -0.41
CA LEU A 380 -6.38 -12.09 -1.37
C LEU A 380 -5.11 -12.95 -1.41
N HIS A 381 -5.16 -14.13 -0.82
CA HIS A 381 -4.02 -15.03 -0.67
C HIS A 381 -4.14 -16.22 -1.63
N GLY A 382 -3.08 -16.53 -2.36
CA GLY A 382 -3.11 -17.62 -3.32
C GLY A 382 -4.15 -17.40 -4.44
N TYR A 383 -4.86 -18.46 -4.82
CA TYR A 383 -5.85 -18.38 -5.89
C TYR A 383 -7.08 -17.59 -5.50
N ASN A 384 -7.33 -16.50 -6.23
CA ASN A 384 -8.50 -15.63 -6.07
C ASN A 384 -8.88 -15.04 -7.43
N ALA A 385 -10.12 -15.21 -7.87
CA ALA A 385 -10.52 -14.78 -9.20
C ALA A 385 -11.86 -14.05 -9.22
N TYR A 386 -11.95 -13.01 -10.07
CA TYR A 386 -13.17 -12.29 -10.41
C TYR A 386 -13.91 -11.70 -9.22
N HIS A 387 -13.18 -11.31 -8.18
CA HIS A 387 -13.75 -10.60 -7.04
C HIS A 387 -14.05 -9.14 -7.38
N GLN A 388 -15.00 -8.57 -6.65
CA GLN A 388 -15.30 -7.15 -6.68
C GLN A 388 -15.08 -6.55 -5.27
N ILE A 389 -14.07 -5.71 -5.13
CA ILE A 389 -13.79 -4.94 -3.91
C ILE A 389 -14.06 -3.49 -4.24
N VAL A 390 -15.29 -3.03 -3.94
CA VAL A 390 -15.79 -1.79 -4.54
C VAL A 390 -16.48 -0.89 -3.53
N GLN A 391 -16.30 0.42 -3.67
CA GLN A 391 -16.99 1.45 -2.85
C GLN A 391 -16.73 1.29 -1.34
N ASN A 392 -15.57 0.74 -0.93
CA ASN A 392 -15.24 0.61 0.47
C ASN A 392 -14.46 1.84 0.95
N GLU A 393 -14.58 2.14 2.23
CA GLU A 393 -13.70 3.07 2.94
C GLU A 393 -12.69 2.26 3.77
N ILE A 394 -11.40 2.52 3.55
CA ILE A 394 -10.31 1.84 4.29
C ILE A 394 -9.44 2.91 4.92
N VAL A 395 -9.47 2.99 6.25
CA VAL A 395 -8.78 4.03 7.01
C VAL A 395 -8.00 3.45 8.17
N GLY A 396 -6.79 3.93 8.38
CA GLY A 396 -6.00 3.60 9.56
C GLY A 396 -5.54 2.15 9.64
N ALA A 397 -5.49 1.41 8.53
CA ALA A 397 -4.94 0.06 8.52
C ALA A 397 -3.48 0.06 8.98
N GLY A 398 -3.10 -0.92 9.80
CA GLY A 398 -1.75 -1.00 10.34
C GLY A 398 -0.69 -1.31 9.28
N ALA A 399 -1.07 -2.02 8.22
CA ALA A 399 -0.23 -2.31 7.06
C ALA A 399 -0.96 -1.90 5.76
N GLN A 400 -1.17 -2.82 4.81
CA GLN A 400 -1.80 -2.48 3.54
C GLN A 400 -3.32 -2.36 3.67
N ALA A 401 -3.93 -1.58 2.77
CA ALA A 401 -5.39 -1.61 2.66
C ALA A 401 -5.84 -2.87 1.92
N ILE A 402 -5.33 -3.13 0.73
CA ILE A 402 -5.67 -4.31 -0.07
C ILE A 402 -4.39 -4.97 -0.56
N CYS A 403 -4.19 -6.25 -0.23
CA CYS A 403 -3.03 -7.02 -0.65
C CYS A 403 -3.46 -8.24 -1.48
N LEU A 404 -2.92 -8.36 -2.69
CA LEU A 404 -3.02 -9.55 -3.53
C LEU A 404 -1.68 -10.28 -3.42
N ALA A 405 -1.64 -11.40 -2.70
CA ALA A 405 -0.42 -12.13 -2.41
C ALA A 405 -0.49 -13.56 -2.92
N ASP A 406 0.55 -14.01 -3.59
CA ASP A 406 0.74 -15.43 -3.79
C ASP A 406 1.27 -16.09 -2.50
N LEU A 407 1.46 -17.39 -2.53
CA LEU A 407 1.79 -18.19 -1.35
C LEU A 407 2.97 -17.58 -0.57
N ASP A 408 3.01 -17.81 0.74
CA ASP A 408 4.09 -17.45 1.68
C ASP A 408 5.48 -18.00 1.29
N PHE A 409 5.67 -18.33 0.04
CA PHE A 409 6.83 -18.97 -0.49
C PHE A 409 7.71 -17.99 -1.24
N TRP A 410 8.55 -17.28 -0.47
CA TRP A 410 9.77 -16.72 -1.00
C TRP A 410 10.88 -17.75 -0.75
N PRO A 411 11.44 -18.37 -1.77
CA PRO A 411 12.62 -19.21 -1.56
C PRO A 411 13.79 -18.31 -1.17
N TYR A 412 14.19 -18.35 0.09
CA TYR A 412 15.40 -17.66 0.61
C TYR A 412 16.69 -18.06 -0.10
N ASP A 413 16.67 -19.14 -0.87
CA ASP A 413 17.73 -19.52 -1.80
C ASP A 413 17.68 -18.78 -3.14
N PHE A 414 16.92 -17.68 -3.22
CA PHE A 414 17.05 -16.73 -4.31
C PHE A 414 18.39 -15.98 -4.19
N LYS A 415 19.47 -16.68 -4.39
CA LYS A 415 20.55 -16.11 -5.19
C LYS A 415 19.86 -15.67 -6.46
N PRO A 416 20.00 -14.40 -6.85
CA PRO A 416 19.13 -13.80 -7.83
C PRO A 416 18.86 -14.76 -8.99
N ILE A 417 17.61 -14.85 -9.44
CA ILE A 417 17.22 -15.56 -10.67
C ILE A 417 17.77 -14.73 -11.85
N TRP A 418 18.99 -14.40 -11.71
CA TRP A 418 19.80 -13.63 -12.58
C TRP A 418 20.53 -14.62 -13.45
N ARG A 419 20.15 -14.69 -14.72
CA ARG A 419 20.85 -15.46 -15.74
C ARG A 419 21.24 -16.89 -15.28
N GLY A 420 20.39 -17.87 -15.56
CA GLY A 420 20.70 -19.29 -15.40
C GLY A 420 19.74 -20.14 -14.55
N ASN A 421 18.64 -19.59 -14.03
CA ASN A 421 17.61 -20.36 -13.31
C ASN A 421 16.22 -20.23 -13.96
N GLU A 422 16.17 -20.00 -15.25
CA GLU A 422 14.94 -19.81 -16.03
C GLU A 422 14.00 -21.02 -15.93
N GLU A 423 14.53 -22.24 -15.89
CA GLU A 423 13.72 -23.46 -15.81
C GLU A 423 12.98 -23.58 -14.47
N ARG A 424 13.62 -23.23 -13.35
CA ARG A 424 12.96 -23.20 -12.04
C ARG A 424 11.89 -22.11 -11.99
N PHE A 425 12.13 -20.98 -12.60
CA PHE A 425 11.18 -19.90 -12.70
C PHE A 425 9.98 -20.28 -13.60
N ARG A 426 10.22 -20.89 -14.77
CA ARG A 426 9.15 -21.43 -15.63
C ARG A 426 8.31 -22.48 -14.90
N SER A 427 8.91 -23.34 -14.10
CA SER A 427 8.19 -24.31 -13.28
C SER A 427 7.34 -23.69 -12.17
N MET A 428 7.70 -22.50 -11.71
CA MET A 428 6.91 -21.73 -10.73
C MET A 428 5.83 -20.90 -11.42
N SER A 429 6.11 -20.31 -12.58
CA SER A 429 5.18 -19.53 -13.37
C SER A 429 4.14 -20.38 -14.12
N SER A 430 4.41 -21.65 -14.38
CA SER A 430 3.45 -22.60 -14.98
C SER A 430 2.32 -23.01 -14.01
N ARG A 431 2.38 -22.63 -12.76
CA ARG A 431 1.26 -22.75 -11.83
C ARG A 431 0.20 -21.73 -12.23
N LEU A 432 -1.07 -22.09 -12.05
CA LEU A 432 -2.23 -21.27 -12.38
C LEU A 432 -2.08 -19.84 -11.88
N PRO A 433 -2.62 -18.84 -12.59
CA PRO A 433 -2.64 -17.45 -12.09
C PRO A 433 -3.32 -17.41 -10.73
N TRP A 434 -2.70 -16.67 -9.78
CA TRP A 434 -3.13 -16.65 -8.40
C TRP A 434 -4.22 -15.61 -8.15
N ALA A 435 -4.03 -14.40 -8.65
CA ALA A 435 -5.04 -13.35 -8.58
C ALA A 435 -5.38 -12.89 -10.01
N ILE A 436 -6.58 -13.21 -10.49
CA ILE A 436 -6.97 -12.96 -11.88
C ILE A 436 -8.31 -12.26 -11.98
N GLY A 437 -8.38 -11.23 -12.82
CA GLY A 437 -9.64 -10.58 -13.20
C GLY A 437 -10.39 -9.93 -12.04
N ASN A 438 -9.72 -9.60 -10.94
CA ASN A 438 -10.36 -8.93 -9.81
C ASN A 438 -10.53 -7.44 -10.12
N VAL A 439 -11.64 -6.87 -9.66
CA VAL A 439 -11.95 -5.43 -9.79
C VAL A 439 -11.84 -4.78 -8.41
N ILE A 440 -10.95 -3.80 -8.31
CA ILE A 440 -10.76 -2.97 -7.11
C ILE A 440 -11.08 -1.54 -7.53
N SER A 441 -12.29 -1.07 -7.26
CA SER A 441 -12.72 0.23 -7.78
C SER A 441 -13.57 1.04 -6.81
N ASP A 442 -13.55 2.35 -7.03
CA ASP A 442 -14.37 3.31 -6.29
C ASP A 442 -14.13 3.28 -4.76
N ASN A 443 -13.00 2.76 -4.32
CA ASN A 443 -12.66 2.74 -2.90
C ASN A 443 -12.02 4.07 -2.49
N HIS A 444 -12.27 4.49 -1.25
CA HIS A 444 -11.60 5.59 -0.59
C HIS A 444 -10.61 5.01 0.43
N ILE A 445 -9.30 5.17 0.17
CA ILE A 445 -8.23 4.55 0.96
C ILE A 445 -7.29 5.65 1.46
N HIS A 446 -7.12 5.74 2.79
CA HIS A 446 -6.24 6.75 3.36
C HIS A 446 -5.68 6.36 4.73
N HIS A 447 -4.53 6.97 5.11
CA HIS A 447 -3.87 6.75 6.39
C HIS A 447 -3.61 5.27 6.70
N CYS A 448 -3.25 4.46 5.70
CA CYS A 448 -2.83 3.07 5.91
C CYS A 448 -1.33 2.97 6.16
N GLY A 449 -0.83 1.80 6.62
CA GLY A 449 0.58 1.64 6.93
C GLY A 449 1.02 2.33 8.22
N LEU A 450 0.13 2.51 9.20
CA LEU A 450 0.42 3.24 10.44
C LEU A 450 1.31 2.47 11.42
N ILE A 451 1.36 1.15 11.31
CA ILE A 451 2.22 0.28 12.13
C ILE A 451 3.42 -0.16 11.28
N ASP A 452 3.19 -0.70 10.11
CA ASP A 452 4.22 -1.08 9.14
C ASP A 452 4.21 -0.09 7.96
N ASN A 453 5.13 0.88 7.98
CA ASN A 453 5.19 1.93 6.97
C ASN A 453 5.63 1.43 5.58
N PHE A 454 6.12 0.20 5.44
CA PHE A 454 6.42 -0.41 4.14
C PHE A 454 5.16 -0.68 3.30
N GLY A 455 3.99 -0.67 3.93
CA GLY A 455 2.72 -0.96 3.27
C GLY A 455 2.35 0.04 2.17
N ALA A 456 1.95 -0.47 1.01
CA ALA A 456 1.24 0.31 0.01
C ALA A 456 -0.27 0.26 0.26
N ALA A 457 -1.03 1.23 -0.22
CA ALA A 457 -2.48 1.16 -0.10
C ALA A 457 -3.03 -0.07 -0.85
N ILE A 458 -2.63 -0.26 -2.12
CA ILE A 458 -2.93 -1.49 -2.88
C ILE A 458 -1.62 -2.16 -3.27
N HIS A 459 -1.41 -3.39 -2.83
CA HIS A 459 -0.16 -4.12 -3.04
C HIS A 459 -0.39 -5.43 -3.81
N PHE A 460 0.23 -5.55 -4.97
CA PHE A 460 0.36 -6.80 -5.71
C PHE A 460 1.66 -7.46 -5.30
N HIS A 461 1.56 -8.45 -4.42
CA HIS A 461 2.72 -9.17 -3.91
C HIS A 461 2.72 -10.59 -4.46
N GLY A 462 3.24 -10.78 -5.67
CA GLY A 462 3.30 -12.10 -6.26
C GLY A 462 3.55 -12.10 -7.77
N MET A 463 3.90 -13.27 -8.28
CA MET A 463 4.35 -13.44 -9.66
C MET A 463 3.20 -13.53 -10.68
N ASN A 464 2.03 -13.95 -10.27
CA ASN A 464 0.92 -14.28 -11.18
C ASN A 464 -0.37 -13.48 -10.90
N CYS A 465 -0.26 -12.16 -10.83
CA CYS A 465 -1.41 -11.28 -10.75
C CYS A 465 -1.73 -10.75 -12.16
N GLN A 466 -2.84 -11.18 -12.76
CA GLN A 466 -3.15 -10.90 -14.15
C GLN A 466 -4.55 -10.34 -14.34
N ASP A 467 -4.68 -9.45 -15.32
CA ASP A 467 -5.96 -8.89 -15.78
C ASP A 467 -6.83 -8.29 -14.68
N ASN A 468 -6.20 -7.90 -13.54
CA ASN A 468 -6.89 -7.18 -12.49
C ASN A 468 -7.07 -5.71 -12.91
N VAL A 469 -8.18 -5.13 -12.48
CA VAL A 469 -8.54 -3.74 -12.77
C VAL A 469 -8.56 -2.95 -11.47
N ILE A 470 -7.68 -1.95 -11.38
CA ILE A 470 -7.60 -1.00 -10.26
C ILE A 470 -8.02 0.36 -10.81
N SER A 471 -9.25 0.77 -10.52
CA SER A 471 -9.81 1.95 -11.18
C SER A 471 -10.67 2.82 -10.27
N HIS A 472 -10.71 4.10 -10.58
CA HIS A 472 -11.60 5.04 -9.90
C HIS A 472 -11.43 5.11 -8.37
N ASN A 473 -10.28 4.69 -7.83
CA ASN A 473 -10.03 4.81 -6.40
C ASN A 473 -9.52 6.21 -6.05
N LEU A 474 -9.88 6.69 -4.87
CA LEU A 474 -9.26 7.83 -4.22
C LEU A 474 -8.28 7.30 -3.17
N ILE A 475 -6.98 7.56 -3.35
CA ILE A 475 -5.94 7.10 -2.43
C ILE A 475 -5.07 8.29 -2.02
N HIS A 476 -4.99 8.54 -0.71
CA HIS A 476 -4.20 9.66 -0.21
C HIS A 476 -3.67 9.45 1.21
N ASP A 477 -2.80 10.36 1.66
CA ASP A 477 -2.18 10.35 2.99
C ASP A 477 -1.57 8.99 3.34
N GLN A 478 -0.63 8.55 2.45
CA GLN A 478 0.06 7.27 2.60
C GLN A 478 1.52 7.47 3.03
N PRO A 479 2.04 6.67 3.97
CA PRO A 479 3.46 6.70 4.34
C PRO A 479 4.38 6.26 3.20
N HIS A 480 3.87 5.49 2.24
CA HIS A 480 4.61 4.94 1.11
C HIS A 480 3.79 5.05 -0.20
N HIS A 481 3.80 4.02 -1.06
CA HIS A 481 3.12 4.01 -2.35
C HIS A 481 1.58 4.02 -2.23
N ALA A 482 0.90 4.58 -3.23
CA ALA A 482 -0.52 4.29 -3.40
C ALA A 482 -0.74 2.89 -3.98
N ILE A 483 -0.06 2.56 -5.08
CA ILE A 483 -0.18 1.26 -5.74
C ILE A 483 1.22 0.68 -5.96
N TYR A 484 1.47 -0.50 -5.41
CA TYR A 484 2.75 -1.20 -5.54
C TYR A 484 2.58 -2.56 -6.24
N CYS A 485 3.18 -2.72 -7.39
CA CYS A 485 3.27 -3.97 -8.12
C CYS A 485 4.66 -4.59 -7.90
N SER A 486 4.80 -5.38 -6.85
CA SER A 486 6.03 -6.08 -6.50
C SER A 486 6.06 -7.41 -7.23
N MET A 487 7.05 -7.59 -8.11
CA MET A 487 7.29 -8.84 -8.86
C MET A 487 6.13 -9.30 -9.76
N GLY A 488 5.14 -8.46 -9.97
CA GLY A 488 3.96 -8.78 -10.75
C GLY A 488 4.28 -9.09 -12.21
N PHE A 489 3.92 -10.29 -12.63
CA PHE A 489 3.87 -10.68 -14.02
C PHE A 489 2.43 -10.61 -14.50
N GLY A 490 2.29 -10.23 -15.73
CA GLY A 490 1.02 -10.15 -16.37
C GLY A 490 0.45 -8.75 -16.47
N ARG A 491 -0.51 -8.62 -17.32
CA ARG A 491 -1.16 -7.36 -17.62
C ARG A 491 -2.20 -7.03 -16.55
N ASN A 492 -2.02 -5.91 -15.85
CA ASN A 492 -3.06 -5.33 -14.99
C ASN A 492 -3.39 -3.93 -15.51
N PHE A 493 -4.56 -3.43 -15.18
CA PHE A 493 -5.03 -2.11 -15.59
C PHE A 493 -5.10 -1.21 -14.35
N ILE A 494 -4.33 -0.13 -14.35
CA ILE A 494 -4.33 0.91 -13.31
C ILE A 494 -4.81 2.18 -13.97
N GLU A 495 -6.07 2.56 -13.75
CA GLU A 495 -6.68 3.61 -14.54
C GLU A 495 -7.72 4.44 -13.78
N TYR A 496 -7.85 5.69 -14.17
CA TYR A 496 -8.81 6.63 -13.59
C TYR A 496 -8.72 6.82 -12.05
N ASN A 497 -7.61 6.49 -11.43
CA ASN A 497 -7.42 6.71 -10.00
C ASN A 497 -6.99 8.16 -9.71
N ASP A 498 -7.42 8.68 -8.55
CA ASP A 498 -6.91 9.94 -7.98
C ASP A 498 -5.99 9.61 -6.81
N LEU A 499 -4.69 9.84 -6.98
CA LEU A 499 -3.64 9.46 -6.06
C LEU A 499 -2.87 10.71 -5.61
N HIS A 500 -2.83 10.98 -4.30
CA HIS A 500 -2.13 12.19 -3.84
C HIS A 500 -1.63 12.11 -2.39
N THR A 501 -0.72 13.02 -2.05
CA THR A 501 -0.15 13.14 -0.70
C THR A 501 0.45 11.80 -0.26
N LEU A 502 1.47 11.37 -0.98
CA LEU A 502 2.06 10.03 -0.89
C LEU A 502 3.51 10.07 -0.45
N CYS A 503 4.01 8.94 0.04
CA CYS A 503 5.40 8.78 0.48
C CYS A 503 5.76 9.73 1.63
N LEU A 504 4.84 9.87 2.60
CA LEU A 504 4.96 10.82 3.72
C LEU A 504 6.01 10.39 4.78
N VAL A 505 6.46 9.14 4.72
CA VAL A 505 7.50 8.60 5.62
C VAL A 505 8.66 8.02 4.82
N MET A 506 8.41 7.45 3.65
CA MET A 506 9.39 6.70 2.87
C MET A 506 9.89 7.49 1.65
N ALA A 507 11.00 7.03 1.07
CA ALA A 507 11.59 7.53 -0.17
C ALA A 507 11.95 6.34 -1.07
N ASP A 508 12.63 6.59 -2.20
CA ASP A 508 12.89 5.60 -3.26
C ASP A 508 11.59 4.92 -3.68
N ALA A 509 10.60 5.74 -3.98
CA ALA A 509 9.21 5.35 -4.07
C ALA A 509 8.46 6.08 -5.20
N GLY A 510 7.25 5.64 -5.49
CA GLY A 510 6.39 6.28 -6.48
C GLY A 510 4.91 6.23 -6.11
N GLY A 511 4.11 7.08 -6.72
CA GLY A 511 2.65 7.01 -6.56
C GLY A 511 2.13 5.66 -7.09
N VAL A 512 2.51 5.31 -8.31
CA VAL A 512 2.39 3.95 -8.87
C VAL A 512 3.79 3.40 -9.05
N TYR A 513 4.10 2.33 -8.33
CA TYR A 513 5.44 1.75 -8.32
C TYR A 513 5.43 0.30 -8.81
N HIS A 514 6.29 0.00 -9.77
CA HIS A 514 6.51 -1.33 -10.31
C HIS A 514 7.94 -1.77 -10.04
N ASN A 515 8.09 -2.93 -9.40
CA ASN A 515 9.40 -3.54 -9.19
C ASN A 515 9.43 -4.93 -9.79
N ARG A 516 10.19 -5.10 -10.87
CA ARG A 516 10.28 -6.38 -11.58
C ARG A 516 11.69 -6.96 -11.45
N TRP A 517 11.80 -8.09 -10.78
CA TRP A 517 13.06 -8.75 -10.50
C TRP A 517 13.45 -9.84 -11.52
N CYS A 518 12.59 -10.16 -12.47
CA CYS A 518 12.75 -11.33 -13.32
C CYS A 518 12.39 -11.05 -14.78
N ILE A 519 13.14 -11.63 -15.70
CA ILE A 519 12.95 -11.50 -17.13
C ILE A 519 12.68 -12.90 -17.69
N LEU A 520 11.52 -13.06 -18.33
CA LEU A 520 11.27 -14.15 -19.27
C LEU A 520 11.14 -13.52 -20.66
N GLU A 521 12.15 -13.70 -21.49
CA GLU A 521 12.20 -13.06 -22.81
C GLU A 521 11.15 -13.59 -23.78
N ASP A 522 10.78 -14.86 -23.63
CA ASP A 522 9.97 -15.61 -24.60
C ASP A 522 8.51 -15.76 -24.22
N ASP A 523 8.04 -15.18 -23.10
CA ASP A 523 6.66 -15.35 -22.66
C ASP A 523 5.81 -14.12 -23.01
N GLU A 524 4.92 -14.29 -23.98
CA GLU A 524 4.02 -13.21 -24.43
C GLU A 524 3.06 -12.71 -23.33
N VAL A 525 2.69 -13.58 -22.39
CA VAL A 525 1.74 -13.25 -21.31
C VAL A 525 2.48 -12.65 -20.12
N LEU A 526 3.52 -13.33 -19.64
CA LEU A 526 4.31 -12.90 -18.48
C LEU A 526 5.27 -11.74 -18.82
N GLY A 527 5.58 -11.55 -20.11
CA GLY A 527 6.42 -10.46 -20.60
C GLY A 527 5.73 -9.09 -20.60
N ARG A 528 4.42 -8.99 -20.35
CA ARG A 528 3.68 -7.73 -20.37
C ARG A 528 3.65 -7.09 -18.98
N ASN A 529 3.88 -5.77 -18.93
CA ASN A 529 3.66 -4.98 -17.73
C ASN A 529 2.23 -4.44 -17.66
N SER A 530 1.87 -3.92 -16.50
CA SER A 530 0.60 -3.23 -16.32
C SER A 530 0.45 -2.03 -17.25
N ILE A 531 -0.79 -1.74 -17.61
CA ILE A 531 -1.18 -0.54 -18.34
C ILE A 531 -1.56 0.51 -17.28
N VAL A 532 -0.84 1.63 -17.28
CA VAL A 532 -1.09 2.76 -16.36
C VAL A 532 -1.64 3.91 -17.19
N ARG A 533 -2.93 4.22 -17.04
CA ARG A 533 -3.58 5.23 -17.89
C ARG A 533 -4.63 6.06 -17.17
N PHE A 534 -4.77 7.31 -17.59
CA PHE A 534 -5.82 8.23 -17.13
C PHE A 534 -5.86 8.43 -15.61
N ASN A 535 -4.74 8.26 -14.92
CA ASN A 535 -4.65 8.55 -13.50
C ASN A 535 -4.24 10.01 -13.27
N ARG A 536 -4.67 10.58 -12.15
CA ARG A 536 -4.12 11.81 -11.60
C ARG A 536 -3.24 11.45 -10.41
N ILE A 537 -1.95 11.80 -10.49
CA ILE A 537 -0.94 11.47 -9.47
C ILE A 537 -0.24 12.76 -9.08
N ARG A 538 -0.39 13.17 -7.82
CA ARG A 538 0.17 14.43 -7.36
C ARG A 538 0.75 14.34 -5.96
N ASP A 539 1.73 15.20 -5.68
CA ASP A 539 2.32 15.35 -4.36
C ASP A 539 2.91 14.04 -3.83
N VAL A 540 3.74 13.37 -4.65
CA VAL A 540 4.54 12.22 -4.23
C VAL A 540 5.82 12.77 -3.60
N ILE A 541 5.79 12.94 -2.27
CA ILE A 541 6.72 13.84 -1.56
C ILE A 541 8.07 13.16 -1.30
N GLY A 542 8.07 12.00 -0.64
CA GLY A 542 9.30 11.36 -0.18
C GLY A 542 9.98 12.09 0.98
N VAL A 543 10.53 11.32 1.89
CA VAL A 543 11.16 11.83 3.10
C VAL A 543 12.53 11.17 3.28
N SER A 544 13.57 11.99 3.39
CA SER A 544 14.95 11.50 3.57
C SER A 544 15.09 10.53 4.74
N PRO A 545 15.87 9.47 4.60
CA PRO A 545 16.20 8.60 5.72
C PRO A 545 17.12 9.27 6.75
N TYR A 546 17.73 10.39 6.40
CA TYR A 546 18.76 11.05 7.18
C TYR A 546 18.29 12.37 7.75
N GLY A 547 18.64 12.61 9.03
CA GLY A 547 18.61 13.93 9.61
C GLY A 547 19.95 14.66 9.39
N HIS A 548 19.87 15.94 9.08
CA HIS A 548 21.06 16.80 9.04
C HIS A 548 21.67 16.96 10.43
N GLU A 549 23.00 17.10 10.49
CA GLU A 549 23.70 17.42 11.72
C GLU A 549 23.33 18.84 12.18
N VAL A 550 23.11 18.99 13.48
CA VAL A 550 22.77 20.27 14.12
C VAL A 550 23.61 20.42 15.39
N GLU A 551 23.78 21.65 15.87
CA GLU A 551 24.53 21.96 17.08
C GLU A 551 23.86 21.40 18.33
N ASP A 552 22.53 21.50 18.42
CA ASP A 552 21.73 20.99 19.54
C ASP A 552 20.68 19.97 19.06
N PRO A 553 21.06 18.68 19.00
CA PRO A 553 20.18 17.62 18.56
C PRO A 553 18.93 17.40 19.42
N ALA A 554 19.02 17.74 20.72
CA ALA A 554 17.92 17.51 21.66
C ALA A 554 16.81 18.57 21.58
N SER A 555 17.16 19.78 21.15
CA SER A 555 16.23 20.91 21.07
C SER A 555 15.74 21.19 19.64
N THR A 556 16.43 20.66 18.62
CA THR A 556 16.02 20.85 17.22
C THR A 556 14.96 19.82 16.82
N PRO A 557 13.75 20.25 16.44
CA PRO A 557 12.69 19.35 15.99
C PRO A 557 13.13 18.47 14.82
N SER A 558 12.76 17.20 14.84
CA SER A 558 13.20 16.26 13.80
C SER A 558 12.73 16.62 12.40
N HIS A 559 11.55 17.19 12.25
CA HIS A 559 11.00 17.62 10.95
C HIS A 559 11.79 18.76 10.32
N GLU A 560 12.50 19.57 11.08
CA GLU A 560 13.40 20.61 10.57
C GLU A 560 14.74 20.03 10.08
N ARG A 561 15.09 18.84 10.53
CA ARG A 561 16.35 18.14 10.21
C ARG A 561 16.22 17.21 9.03
N ILE A 562 15.02 16.81 8.65
CA ILE A 562 14.74 15.83 7.60
C ILE A 562 14.47 16.56 6.29
N GLU A 563 15.27 16.26 5.26
CA GLU A 563 15.03 16.78 3.92
C GLU A 563 13.72 16.21 3.35
N LYS A 564 12.86 17.09 2.93
CA LYS A 564 11.64 16.82 2.17
C LYS A 564 11.37 18.02 1.23
N PRO A 565 10.94 17.78 -0.01
CA PRO A 565 10.68 16.48 -0.66
C PRO A 565 11.97 15.73 -1.05
N HIS A 566 11.94 14.40 -1.13
CA HIS A 566 13.10 13.56 -1.38
C HIS A 566 12.79 12.34 -2.24
N PHE A 567 13.60 12.07 -3.24
CA PHE A 567 13.76 10.86 -4.07
C PHE A 567 12.46 10.05 -4.34
N THR A 568 11.55 10.62 -5.14
CA THR A 568 10.30 9.98 -5.55
C THR A 568 9.88 10.39 -6.96
N TRP A 569 9.00 9.57 -7.57
CA TRP A 569 8.39 9.84 -8.88
C TRP A 569 6.87 9.66 -8.84
N GLY A 570 6.17 10.22 -9.81
CA GLY A 570 4.75 9.97 -9.98
C GLY A 570 4.47 8.51 -10.35
N ILE A 571 5.05 8.06 -11.47
CA ILE A 571 5.02 6.68 -11.96
C ILE A 571 6.44 6.16 -12.03
N TYR A 572 6.72 5.12 -11.27
CA TYR A 572 8.07 4.58 -11.14
C TYR A 572 8.11 3.10 -11.53
N TYR A 573 8.71 2.83 -12.67
CA TYR A 573 9.06 1.48 -13.09
C TYR A 573 10.53 1.22 -12.75
N ASP A 574 10.76 0.50 -11.67
CA ASP A 574 12.07 0.04 -11.22
C ASP A 574 12.39 -1.36 -11.77
N ASN A 575 13.67 -1.65 -11.93
CA ASN A 575 14.15 -2.99 -12.25
C ASN A 575 13.46 -3.66 -13.45
N SER A 576 13.84 -3.28 -14.66
CA SER A 576 13.53 -4.03 -15.88
C SER A 576 12.09 -3.91 -16.42
N PRO A 577 11.54 -2.71 -16.61
CA PRO A 577 10.26 -2.59 -17.29
C PRO A 577 10.36 -3.08 -18.75
N ARG A 578 9.38 -3.89 -19.17
CA ARG A 578 9.26 -4.32 -20.56
C ARG A 578 7.84 -4.18 -21.04
N ARG A 579 7.68 -3.58 -22.23
CA ARG A 579 6.38 -3.38 -22.88
C ARG A 579 5.35 -2.68 -21.97
N ALA A 580 5.85 -1.82 -21.05
CA ALA A 580 4.97 -0.99 -20.23
C ALA A 580 4.25 0.04 -21.12
N GLN A 581 2.97 0.26 -20.84
CA GLN A 581 2.16 1.27 -21.52
C GLN A 581 1.70 2.29 -20.49
N ILE A 582 2.19 3.52 -20.63
CA ILE A 582 1.93 4.62 -19.70
C ILE A 582 1.36 5.77 -20.54
N TYR A 583 0.05 5.99 -20.48
CA TYR A 583 -0.56 7.01 -21.31
C TYR A 583 -1.76 7.70 -20.70
N GLY A 584 -1.95 8.97 -21.08
CA GLY A 584 -3.09 9.77 -20.65
C GLY A 584 -3.08 10.11 -19.15
N ASN A 585 -1.96 9.98 -18.45
CA ASN A 585 -1.88 10.32 -17.03
C ASN A 585 -1.57 11.81 -16.86
N LEU A 586 -2.00 12.35 -15.73
CA LEU A 586 -1.61 13.66 -15.22
C LEU A 586 -0.75 13.48 -13.97
N THR A 587 0.52 13.88 -14.04
CA THR A 587 1.44 13.84 -12.88
C THR A 587 1.79 15.28 -12.49
N ILE A 588 1.66 15.63 -11.19
CA ILE A 588 1.83 16.99 -10.69
C ILE A 588 2.69 17.00 -9.43
N ASN A 589 3.64 17.94 -9.37
CA ASN A 589 4.43 18.22 -8.17
C ASN A 589 5.09 16.95 -7.58
N ASN A 590 5.75 16.17 -8.44
CA ASN A 590 6.56 15.03 -8.01
C ASN A 590 8.03 15.44 -7.94
N VAL A 591 8.85 14.76 -7.14
CA VAL A 591 10.18 15.27 -6.80
C VAL A 591 11.18 15.10 -7.95
N TRP A 592 11.39 13.87 -8.39
CA TRP A 592 12.38 13.58 -9.42
C TRP A 592 11.80 13.39 -10.82
N GLY A 593 10.49 13.43 -10.96
CA GLY A 593 9.84 13.38 -12.26
C GLY A 593 8.44 12.78 -12.24
N GLY A 594 7.69 13.03 -13.30
CA GLY A 594 6.37 12.43 -13.51
C GLY A 594 6.45 10.94 -13.81
N VAL A 595 7.40 10.53 -14.67
CA VAL A 595 7.59 9.13 -15.09
C VAL A 595 9.07 8.76 -15.11
N PHE A 596 9.38 7.59 -14.57
CA PHE A 596 10.70 6.99 -14.58
C PHE A 596 10.66 5.55 -15.09
N LEU A 597 11.55 5.24 -16.05
CA LEU A 597 11.83 3.89 -16.54
C LEU A 597 13.22 3.47 -16.07
N GLY A 598 13.30 2.81 -14.91
CA GLY A 598 14.56 2.40 -14.29
C GLY A 598 15.08 1.06 -14.81
N GLY A 599 16.40 0.91 -14.78
CA GLY A 599 17.09 -0.33 -15.08
C GLY A 599 18.07 -0.68 -13.97
N GLY A 600 17.71 -1.60 -13.10
CA GLY A 600 18.60 -2.10 -12.04
C GLY A 600 19.18 -3.47 -12.38
N TYR A 601 18.33 -4.38 -12.75
CA TYR A 601 18.70 -5.78 -12.98
C TYR A 601 18.61 -6.22 -14.44
N ALA A 602 17.79 -5.56 -15.22
CA ALA A 602 17.78 -5.65 -16.67
C ALA A 602 17.29 -4.34 -17.28
N GLU A 603 17.38 -4.26 -18.58
CA GLU A 603 17.20 -3.05 -19.33
C GLU A 603 15.71 -2.78 -19.60
N PRO A 604 15.23 -1.54 -19.45
CA PRO A 604 13.96 -1.12 -20.00
C PRO A 604 13.86 -1.45 -21.49
N ALA A 605 12.78 -2.11 -21.90
CA ALA A 605 12.62 -2.47 -23.30
C ALA A 605 11.18 -2.31 -23.81
N ASP A 606 11.04 -1.71 -24.99
CA ASP A 606 9.80 -1.59 -25.73
C ASP A 606 8.65 -0.92 -24.94
N CYS A 607 9.02 -0.04 -24.00
CA CYS A 607 8.06 0.73 -23.20
C CYS A 607 7.57 1.96 -23.98
N VAL A 608 6.31 2.32 -23.78
CA VAL A 608 5.68 3.47 -24.42
C VAL A 608 5.14 4.43 -23.36
N VAL A 609 5.65 5.65 -23.37
CA VAL A 609 5.18 6.78 -22.54
C VAL A 609 4.56 7.79 -23.49
N GLU A 610 3.24 7.84 -23.54
CA GLU A 610 2.52 8.58 -24.58
C GLU A 610 1.37 9.40 -24.00
N ASN A 611 1.16 10.58 -24.54
CA ASN A 611 -0.05 11.37 -24.27
C ASN A 611 -0.25 11.71 -22.78
N ASN A 612 0.84 11.82 -22.00
CA ASN A 612 0.77 12.21 -20.60
C ASN A 612 0.98 13.72 -20.45
N ILE A 613 0.48 14.28 -19.35
CA ILE A 613 0.76 15.64 -18.90
C ILE A 613 1.61 15.54 -17.64
N MET A 614 2.82 16.11 -17.67
CA MET A 614 3.77 16.11 -16.55
C MET A 614 4.02 17.56 -16.13
N VAL A 615 3.71 17.87 -14.87
CA VAL A 615 3.65 19.25 -14.38
C VAL A 615 4.45 19.40 -13.09
N GLU A 616 5.31 20.44 -13.06
CA GLU A 616 5.94 20.97 -11.85
C GLU A 616 6.76 19.97 -11.02
N SER A 617 7.49 19.03 -11.66
CA SER A 617 8.45 18.22 -10.91
C SER A 617 9.68 19.04 -10.51
N ASN A 618 10.26 18.75 -9.34
CA ASN A 618 11.25 19.62 -8.72
C ASN A 618 12.64 19.54 -9.39
N THR A 619 13.06 18.35 -9.84
CA THR A 619 14.43 18.12 -10.33
C THR A 619 14.48 18.05 -11.86
N TYR A 620 13.70 17.17 -12.45
CA TYR A 620 13.46 17.06 -13.89
C TYR A 620 12.04 16.49 -14.10
N GLN A 621 11.50 16.64 -15.31
CA GLN A 621 10.10 16.30 -15.51
C GLN A 621 9.90 14.82 -15.84
N PHE A 622 10.87 14.16 -16.46
CA PHE A 622 10.86 12.72 -16.71
C PHE A 622 12.27 12.14 -16.91
N ASP A 623 12.39 10.83 -16.81
CA ASP A 623 13.64 10.11 -16.97
C ASP A 623 13.54 9.09 -18.10
N ALA A 624 14.22 9.38 -19.21
CA ALA A 624 14.01 8.65 -20.45
C ALA A 624 14.99 7.48 -20.66
N ALA A 625 16.17 7.50 -20.01
CA ALA A 625 17.17 6.50 -20.32
C ALA A 625 18.23 6.35 -19.23
N MET A 626 18.10 5.37 -18.40
CA MET A 626 18.98 5.09 -17.26
C MET A 626 20.05 4.05 -17.52
N ASN A 627 19.86 3.17 -18.49
CA ASN A 627 20.73 2.00 -18.69
C ASN A 627 21.24 1.91 -20.13
N ALA A 628 22.52 1.59 -20.30
CA ALA A 628 23.19 1.48 -21.59
C ALA A 628 22.63 0.38 -22.52
N GLU A 629 22.04 -0.66 -21.95
CA GLU A 629 21.47 -1.78 -22.70
C GLU A 629 19.96 -1.64 -22.95
N SER A 630 19.34 -0.53 -22.54
CA SER A 630 17.93 -0.19 -22.85
C SER A 630 17.66 -0.19 -24.34
N ARG A 631 16.46 -0.55 -24.78
CA ARG A 631 16.10 -0.58 -26.19
C ARG A 631 14.61 -0.33 -26.44
N GLY A 632 14.30 0.27 -27.59
CA GLY A 632 12.94 0.33 -28.11
C GLY A 632 11.97 1.24 -27.36
N ASN A 633 12.42 2.01 -26.38
CA ASN A 633 11.55 2.86 -25.57
C ASN A 633 11.12 4.10 -26.34
N ARG A 634 9.86 4.50 -26.18
CA ARG A 634 9.24 5.62 -26.90
C ARG A 634 8.62 6.62 -25.93
N TRP A 635 8.91 7.92 -26.18
CA TRP A 635 8.38 9.07 -25.42
C TRP A 635 7.73 10.05 -26.39
N VAL A 636 6.45 9.92 -26.61
CA VAL A 636 5.76 10.61 -27.71
C VAL A 636 4.49 11.30 -27.27
N ARG A 637 4.21 12.45 -27.85
CA ARG A 637 2.98 13.22 -27.63
C ARG A 637 2.70 13.54 -26.16
N ASN A 638 3.74 13.79 -25.36
CA ASN A 638 3.57 14.21 -23.97
C ASN A 638 3.57 15.75 -23.90
N ILE A 639 2.96 16.28 -22.87
CA ILE A 639 3.00 17.70 -22.51
C ILE A 639 3.79 17.83 -21.22
N VAL A 640 4.79 18.71 -21.22
CA VAL A 640 5.61 19.00 -20.04
C VAL A 640 5.54 20.51 -19.76
N TYR A 641 5.10 20.85 -18.57
CA TYR A 641 4.93 22.22 -18.10
C TYR A 641 5.58 22.40 -16.72
N TYR A 642 6.46 23.38 -16.56
CA TYR A 642 7.10 23.66 -15.29
C TYR A 642 7.56 25.11 -15.15
N LYS A 643 7.50 25.65 -13.93
CA LYS A 643 7.88 27.01 -13.56
C LYS A 643 9.24 27.07 -12.88
N ASN A 644 9.70 25.98 -12.23
CA ASN A 644 10.97 25.96 -11.50
C ASN A 644 12.16 26.18 -12.46
N PRO A 645 12.88 27.32 -12.39
CA PRO A 645 13.99 27.61 -13.30
C PRO A 645 15.21 26.72 -13.08
N SER A 646 15.30 26.07 -11.94
CA SER A 646 16.39 25.16 -11.60
C SER A 646 16.14 23.73 -12.12
N ALA A 647 14.90 23.38 -12.44
CA ALA A 647 14.55 22.06 -12.93
C ALA A 647 15.01 21.85 -14.38
N ALA A 648 15.39 20.62 -14.70
CA ALA A 648 15.66 20.21 -16.07
C ALA A 648 14.39 19.69 -16.75
N LEU A 649 14.38 19.66 -18.08
CA LEU A 649 13.31 19.02 -18.84
C LEU A 649 13.34 17.52 -18.63
N LEU A 650 14.48 16.89 -18.87
CA LEU A 650 14.59 15.44 -18.76
C LEU A 650 16.00 15.01 -18.37
N ARG A 651 16.11 13.75 -17.93
CA ARG A 651 17.38 13.06 -17.76
C ARG A 651 17.49 11.91 -18.77
N ALA A 652 18.61 11.86 -19.50
CA ALA A 652 18.91 10.83 -20.49
C ALA A 652 20.40 10.48 -20.46
N ARG A 653 20.81 9.53 -19.63
CA ARG A 653 22.22 9.13 -19.52
C ARG A 653 22.68 8.22 -20.66
N HIS A 654 21.77 7.44 -21.23
CA HIS A 654 22.04 6.46 -22.27
C HIS A 654 20.98 6.54 -23.38
N THR A 655 21.22 7.34 -24.39
CA THR A 655 20.25 7.66 -25.45
C THR A 655 19.98 6.50 -26.42
N ASN A 656 20.89 5.53 -26.52
CA ASN A 656 20.73 4.36 -27.39
C ASN A 656 19.52 3.47 -27.04
N GLY A 657 18.95 3.65 -25.84
CA GLY A 657 17.72 2.96 -25.42
C GLY A 657 16.44 3.58 -25.95
N ILE A 658 16.52 4.79 -26.47
CA ILE A 658 15.37 5.55 -26.95
C ILE A 658 15.20 5.28 -28.45
N ALA A 659 14.09 4.65 -28.84
CA ALA A 659 13.74 4.46 -30.24
C ALA A 659 13.06 5.70 -30.84
N GLU A 660 12.32 6.42 -30.02
CA GLU A 660 11.63 7.65 -30.43
C GLU A 660 11.38 8.56 -29.22
N CYS A 661 11.76 9.83 -29.35
CA CYS A 661 11.32 10.90 -28.47
C CYS A 661 10.92 12.06 -29.40
N ASP A 662 9.58 12.26 -29.58
CA ASP A 662 9.10 13.24 -30.57
C ASP A 662 7.62 13.61 -30.36
N TYR A 663 7.16 14.63 -31.05
CA TYR A 663 5.78 15.14 -31.01
C TYR A 663 5.35 15.64 -29.64
N ASN A 664 6.28 16.03 -28.78
CA ASN A 664 6.01 16.51 -27.43
C ASN A 664 5.80 18.04 -27.43
N VAL A 665 5.11 18.53 -26.42
CA VAL A 665 4.98 19.97 -26.13
C VAL A 665 5.74 20.27 -24.84
N TYR A 666 6.72 21.15 -24.90
CA TYR A 666 7.53 21.56 -23.76
C TYR A 666 7.31 23.02 -23.45
N PHE A 667 7.03 23.34 -22.20
CA PHE A 667 6.84 24.72 -21.78
C PHE A 667 7.49 25.02 -20.43
N PRO A 668 8.75 25.51 -20.44
CA PRO A 668 9.37 26.12 -19.26
C PRO A 668 8.76 27.51 -19.04
N ALA A 669 7.71 27.60 -18.21
CA ALA A 669 6.88 28.80 -18.09
C ALA A 669 7.62 30.02 -17.53
N SER A 670 8.74 29.87 -16.85
CA SER A 670 9.64 30.94 -16.44
C SER A 670 10.61 31.40 -17.54
N GLY A 671 10.54 30.82 -18.76
CA GLY A 671 11.34 31.24 -19.93
C GLY A 671 12.79 30.76 -19.87
N GLN A 672 13.15 29.85 -18.97
CA GLN A 672 14.52 29.30 -18.92
C GLN A 672 14.79 28.39 -20.12
N PRO A 673 16.07 28.23 -20.53
CA PRO A 673 16.44 27.24 -21.52
C PRO A 673 16.09 25.82 -21.09
N LEU A 674 15.73 24.99 -22.07
CA LEU A 674 15.54 23.55 -21.81
C LEU A 674 16.88 22.89 -21.49
N LYS A 675 16.93 22.09 -20.45
CA LYS A 675 18.10 21.34 -20.00
C LYS A 675 17.84 19.83 -20.11
N VAL A 676 18.84 19.11 -20.65
CA VAL A 676 18.82 17.66 -20.78
C VAL A 676 19.99 17.08 -20.00
N ILE A 677 19.72 16.58 -18.79
CA ILE A 677 20.76 15.98 -17.93
C ILE A 677 21.32 14.72 -18.60
N GLY A 678 22.64 14.66 -18.75
CA GLY A 678 23.36 13.59 -19.44
C GLY A 678 23.88 13.96 -20.83
N MET A 679 23.42 15.07 -21.41
CA MET A 679 24.01 15.64 -22.60
C MET A 679 25.23 16.51 -22.26
N PRO A 680 26.20 16.68 -23.18
CA PRO A 680 27.27 17.66 -23.01
C PRO A 680 26.68 19.05 -22.71
N ASP A 681 27.16 19.70 -21.64
CA ASP A 681 26.72 21.01 -21.17
C ASP A 681 25.18 21.04 -20.85
N GLU A 682 24.56 19.90 -20.62
CA GLU A 682 23.10 19.74 -20.45
C GLU A 682 22.28 20.36 -21.59
N SER A 683 22.88 20.44 -22.81
CA SER A 683 22.36 21.21 -23.94
C SER A 683 21.18 20.53 -24.64
N TRP A 684 20.13 21.31 -24.84
CA TRP A 684 18.98 20.95 -25.67
C TRP A 684 19.37 20.83 -27.16
N GLU A 685 20.27 21.68 -27.67
CA GLU A 685 20.77 21.63 -29.05
C GLU A 685 21.50 20.32 -29.33
N LYS A 686 22.29 19.84 -28.37
CA LYS A 686 22.96 18.52 -28.46
C LYS A 686 21.99 17.37 -28.48
N TRP A 687 20.88 17.50 -27.78
CA TRP A 687 19.79 16.54 -27.82
C TRP A 687 19.13 16.48 -29.20
N LEU A 688 18.85 17.64 -29.81
CA LEU A 688 18.29 17.72 -31.16
C LEU A 688 19.26 17.19 -32.23
N GLU A 689 20.57 17.38 -32.07
CA GLU A 689 21.59 16.83 -32.98
C GLU A 689 21.57 15.30 -33.05
N LEU A 690 21.04 14.60 -32.00
CA LEU A 690 20.84 13.16 -31.99
C LEU A 690 19.59 12.72 -32.78
N GLY A 691 18.80 13.65 -33.27
CA GLY A 691 17.60 13.40 -34.07
C GLY A 691 16.32 13.21 -33.23
N PHE A 692 16.38 13.47 -31.93
CA PHE A 692 15.20 13.46 -31.07
C PHE A 692 14.42 14.77 -31.16
N ASP A 693 13.13 14.75 -30.84
CA ASP A 693 12.23 15.92 -30.76
C ASP A 693 12.21 16.82 -32.02
N ALA A 694 12.44 16.24 -33.21
CA ALA A 694 12.46 16.96 -34.46
C ALA A 694 11.15 17.66 -34.82
N HIS A 695 10.02 17.10 -34.33
CA HIS A 695 8.66 17.63 -34.54
C HIS A 695 8.01 18.11 -33.22
N SER A 696 8.74 18.07 -32.11
CA SER A 696 8.27 18.61 -30.83
C SER A 696 8.30 20.15 -30.86
N VAL A 697 7.51 20.78 -30.04
CA VAL A 697 7.41 22.23 -29.96
C VAL A 697 7.66 22.75 -28.54
N VAL A 698 8.37 23.88 -28.46
CA VAL A 698 8.51 24.64 -27.22
C VAL A 698 7.47 25.77 -27.27
N ALA A 699 6.32 25.54 -26.68
CA ALA A 699 5.19 26.45 -26.74
C ALA A 699 4.23 26.24 -25.56
N ASP A 700 3.50 27.31 -25.21
CA ASP A 700 2.44 27.22 -24.20
C ASP A 700 1.40 26.16 -24.62
N PRO A 701 1.16 25.14 -23.79
CA PRO A 701 0.16 24.11 -24.07
C PRO A 701 -1.27 24.65 -24.06
N LEU A 702 -1.49 25.87 -23.60
CA LEU A 702 -2.78 26.54 -23.48
C LEU A 702 -3.74 25.75 -22.56
N PHE A 703 -3.33 25.52 -21.33
CA PHE A 703 -4.22 25.00 -20.30
C PHE A 703 -5.36 25.99 -20.02
N VAL A 704 -6.51 25.49 -19.57
CA VAL A 704 -7.67 26.33 -19.22
C VAL A 704 -7.33 27.24 -18.06
N ASP A 705 -6.73 26.70 -16.98
CA ASP A 705 -6.32 27.46 -15.80
C ASP A 705 -5.24 26.66 -15.01
N ALA A 706 -4.00 26.69 -15.49
CA ALA A 706 -2.90 25.96 -14.86
C ALA A 706 -2.60 26.42 -13.42
N ASP A 707 -2.83 27.69 -13.11
CA ASP A 707 -2.56 28.26 -11.78
C ASP A 707 -3.52 27.72 -10.71
N ASN A 708 -4.73 27.34 -11.10
CA ASN A 708 -5.73 26.69 -10.25
C ASN A 708 -5.84 25.17 -10.48
N GLY A 709 -4.88 24.56 -11.19
CA GLY A 709 -4.80 23.13 -11.39
C GLY A 709 -5.75 22.56 -12.45
N ASP A 710 -6.32 23.41 -13.32
CA ASP A 710 -7.12 22.96 -14.46
C ASP A 710 -6.22 22.81 -15.70
N TYR A 711 -5.73 21.58 -15.89
CA TYR A 711 -4.85 21.21 -16.99
C TYR A 711 -5.60 20.72 -18.23
N ARG A 712 -6.91 20.95 -18.33
CA ARG A 712 -7.65 20.75 -19.58
C ARG A 712 -7.08 21.71 -20.65
N LEU A 713 -7.04 21.24 -21.90
CA LEU A 713 -6.50 22.01 -23.01
C LEU A 713 -7.58 22.86 -23.66
N GLN A 714 -7.27 24.10 -23.99
CA GLN A 714 -8.09 24.91 -24.86
C GLN A 714 -8.06 24.37 -26.29
N PRO A 715 -9.12 24.56 -27.11
CA PRO A 715 -9.18 24.03 -28.49
C PRO A 715 -8.03 24.45 -29.40
N ALA A 716 -7.39 25.60 -29.12
CA ALA A 716 -6.26 26.13 -29.88
C ALA A 716 -4.90 25.52 -29.49
N SER A 717 -4.84 24.61 -28.52
CA SER A 717 -3.59 24.03 -28.03
C SER A 717 -2.75 23.45 -29.17
N PRO A 718 -1.43 23.73 -29.19
CA PRO A 718 -0.51 23.15 -30.17
C PRO A 718 -0.43 21.63 -30.06
N ALA A 719 -0.71 21.05 -28.88
CA ALA A 719 -0.64 19.62 -28.62
C ALA A 719 -1.57 18.81 -29.56
N PHE A 720 -2.75 19.33 -29.88
CA PHE A 720 -3.67 18.65 -30.78
C PHE A 720 -3.14 18.51 -32.19
N LYS A 721 -2.34 19.47 -32.65
CA LYS A 721 -1.69 19.39 -33.98
C LYS A 721 -0.62 18.32 -34.05
N LEU A 722 -0.04 17.96 -32.90
CA LEU A 722 0.95 16.89 -32.74
C LEU A 722 0.31 15.53 -32.49
N GLY A 723 -1.03 15.46 -32.44
CA GLY A 723 -1.78 14.23 -32.25
C GLY A 723 -2.07 13.86 -30.80
N PHE A 724 -1.88 14.78 -29.84
CA PHE A 724 -2.29 14.61 -28.46
C PHE A 724 -3.82 14.43 -28.38
N LYS A 725 -4.27 13.52 -27.53
CA LYS A 725 -5.70 13.25 -27.29
C LYS A 725 -6.10 13.81 -25.92
N ALA A 726 -7.23 14.49 -25.85
CA ALA A 726 -7.74 15.01 -24.58
C ALA A 726 -7.88 13.91 -23.52
N ILE A 727 -7.44 14.22 -22.31
CA ILE A 727 -7.57 13.32 -21.16
C ILE A 727 -8.96 13.53 -20.54
N PRO A 728 -9.73 12.46 -20.27
CA PRO A 728 -11.07 12.57 -19.69
C PRO A 728 -10.99 12.79 -18.16
N PHE A 729 -10.60 13.99 -17.75
CA PHE A 729 -10.39 14.34 -16.34
C PHE A 729 -11.63 14.15 -15.46
N GLU A 730 -12.81 14.29 -16.04
CA GLU A 730 -14.10 14.12 -15.36
C GLU A 730 -14.38 12.68 -14.92
N LYS A 731 -13.64 11.72 -15.50
CA LYS A 731 -13.74 10.29 -15.16
C LYS A 731 -12.77 9.85 -14.07
N ILE A 732 -11.84 10.73 -13.65
CA ILE A 732 -10.80 10.39 -12.68
C ILE A 732 -11.35 10.47 -11.25
N GLY A 733 -11.06 9.46 -10.45
CA GLY A 733 -11.51 9.31 -9.07
C GLY A 733 -12.81 8.54 -8.95
N PRO A 734 -13.35 8.37 -7.73
CA PRO A 734 -14.55 7.58 -7.47
C PRO A 734 -15.75 8.07 -8.28
N ARG A 735 -16.43 7.14 -8.91
CA ARG A 735 -17.66 7.42 -9.65
C ARG A 735 -18.78 7.74 -8.67
N LYS A 736 -19.58 8.73 -8.98
CA LYS A 736 -20.77 9.01 -8.17
C LYS A 736 -21.73 7.86 -8.36
N GLY A 737 -22.00 7.08 -7.31
CA GLY A 737 -23.08 6.12 -7.33
C GLY A 737 -24.37 6.86 -7.67
N GLY A 738 -25.18 6.32 -8.56
CA GLY A 738 -26.56 6.78 -8.73
C GLY A 738 -27.24 6.68 -7.35
N GLY A 739 -27.60 7.81 -6.78
CA GLY A 739 -28.26 7.94 -5.49
C GLY A 739 -29.64 7.34 -5.50
#